data_0d116d4ee940b88a9b3a897f2321482c
#
_entry.id   0d116d4ee940b88a9b3a897f2321482c
#
_cell.length_a   1.000
_cell.length_b   1.000
_cell.length_c   1.000
_cell.angle_alpha   90.00
_cell.angle_beta   90.00
_cell.angle_gamma   90.00
#
_symmetry.space_group_name_H-M   'P 1'
#
loop_
_entity.id
_entity.type
_entity.pdbx_description
1 polymer ?
#
loop_
_entity_poly.entity_id
_entity_poly.type
_entity_poly.pdbx_seq_one_letter_code
_entity_poly.pdbx_strand_id
1 'polypeptide(L)'
;MWLRLLRKQGWNDLDAVQERIVAIRAAQGTGEAAFLQEAEARKDVRPAWELMAQYHLAKAAEVLGTYLGQGSVDGHYDIREQLEAQFDRAIGASARGQLVERETMSRLLARAARVMVDNSIWTVTRAVNSRVTRFVESLTARDRVRPIFEMLPPQRRTLREEGLLGSGHRSVVVSLPTSSGKTFIAEFRILQALNQFDQENGWVAYLAPTRALVNQLTTHLRRDFSHLGTVVEKVSPALEVDGLEASMLTEADGAQQFRILVTTPEKLDLMLRGGWEEKIGRPLTLVVVDEAHGLGFPDRGIKLELLLATINRECRYAQFLLLTPFIRNGAEIARWLSPDSNKNIDLGVDWTPNDRVVAIARVDRGDGRGEFSLSLRSRHTTRNTLDIPEQIGIGETRPLGLAWSKVKNSPGKIAAATAQVLQKRGTVIVLADTPAATWGIADAFKVEENKRTLDGDDLAHVQRFLVDEMGQDFPLADLLEYGVGVHHAGMSEDTRALVEWLTENDHLSVLVATTTIAQGVNFPVSGVVFASHQYRLRKSPFRKDMPPQDFWNIAGRAGRVDQGDLGIVALAAQDDAKQQVLEQFIDASVGELNSTLIEMVQAAANAGSLLRLESLSYQPGWSAFVQYLAHTYRQIGDHQQFAAQVEQVLRGTLGFQALRKSHRGWADSLVQGVYAYAERIKGKPLGLVDATGFSWESVNATLARLGQENLPDDVWSPELFAGRRDDLRRMMGLLLQVPELREPLEDVTGGTGPDGDKLARIICDWVQGRPLTEMAIDYFSQPVEEESDEPRTDPVDAMTQCCRSVFGKLTQTASWGLSALQSLTLGKAIDELSPDEQRSLRNLPARVYYGVNTDEAVALRLLGVPRTAAPALARGLEVTEDEPLHRVRVRLQAADISEWTKAMGERGASYYRVWSIMEGKG
;
A
#
# COMPACT_ATOMS: atom_id res chain seq x y z
N MET A 1 34.95 9.72 -13.37
CA MET A 1 35.08 9.38 -11.95
C MET A 1 34.03 10.10 -11.11
N TRP A 2 34.14 11.41 -10.84
CA TRP A 2 33.19 12.15 -10.00
C TRP A 2 31.73 12.10 -10.47
N LEU A 3 31.43 12.16 -11.75
CA LEU A 3 30.06 12.03 -12.27
C LEU A 3 29.43 10.67 -11.91
N ARG A 4 30.21 9.58 -11.96
CA ARG A 4 29.73 8.27 -11.52
C ARG A 4 29.49 8.25 -10.02
N LEU A 5 30.37 8.84 -9.21
CA LEU A 5 30.23 8.90 -7.77
C LEU A 5 28.99 9.73 -7.37
N LEU A 6 28.68 10.81 -8.11
CA LEU A 6 27.49 11.63 -7.90
C LEU A 6 26.19 10.91 -8.29
N ARG A 7 26.24 10.05 -9.32
CA ARG A 7 25.07 9.34 -9.87
C ARG A 7 25.02 7.85 -9.50
N LYS A 8 25.86 7.41 -8.57
CA LYS A 8 25.98 5.99 -8.22
C LYS A 8 24.63 5.35 -7.93
N GLN A 9 24.39 4.21 -8.58
CA GLN A 9 23.18 3.40 -8.40
C GLN A 9 23.48 2.06 -7.73
N GLY A 10 24.77 1.66 -7.67
CA GLY A 10 25.17 0.39 -7.11
C GLY A 10 26.68 0.23 -6.96
N TRP A 11 27.10 -0.95 -6.56
CA TRP A 11 28.53 -1.28 -6.41
C TRP A 11 29.31 -1.19 -7.71
N ASN A 12 28.69 -1.52 -8.86
CA ASN A 12 29.33 -1.41 -10.16
C ASN A 12 29.86 0.01 -10.44
N ASP A 13 29.14 1.03 -9.97
CA ASP A 13 29.61 2.41 -10.11
C ASP A 13 30.77 2.72 -9.16
N LEU A 14 30.73 2.24 -7.91
CA LEU A 14 31.83 2.41 -6.96
C LEU A 14 33.07 1.66 -7.41
N ASP A 15 32.95 0.44 -7.91
CA ASP A 15 34.04 -0.37 -8.44
C ASP A 15 34.64 0.31 -9.70
N ALA A 16 33.80 0.82 -10.61
CA ALA A 16 34.26 1.57 -11.77
C ALA A 16 34.96 2.91 -11.40
N VAL A 17 34.56 3.53 -10.26
CA VAL A 17 35.29 4.68 -9.69
C VAL A 17 36.69 4.24 -9.25
N GLN A 18 36.84 3.12 -8.55
CA GLN A 18 38.14 2.58 -8.12
C GLN A 18 39.02 2.19 -9.29
N GLU A 19 38.50 1.49 -10.29
CA GLU A 19 39.22 1.17 -11.52
C GLU A 19 39.76 2.45 -12.21
N ARG A 20 38.92 3.48 -12.29
CA ARG A 20 39.32 4.76 -12.88
C ARG A 20 40.39 5.49 -12.07
N ILE A 21 40.37 5.38 -10.74
CA ILE A 21 41.40 5.92 -9.85
C ILE A 21 42.73 5.22 -10.11
N VAL A 22 42.75 3.89 -10.23
CA VAL A 22 43.94 3.10 -10.56
C VAL A 22 44.52 3.54 -11.92
N ALA A 23 43.65 3.69 -12.94
CA ALA A 23 44.05 4.17 -14.26
C ALA A 23 44.65 5.61 -14.24
N ILE A 24 44.02 6.50 -13.45
CA ILE A 24 44.52 7.88 -13.28
C ILE A 24 45.91 7.85 -12.60
N ARG A 25 46.09 7.04 -11.55
CA ARG A 25 47.37 6.92 -10.85
C ARG A 25 48.50 6.38 -11.77
N ALA A 26 48.18 5.38 -12.59
CA ALA A 26 49.14 4.88 -13.58
C ALA A 26 49.54 5.95 -14.61
N ALA A 27 48.54 6.69 -15.13
CA ALA A 27 48.80 7.80 -16.04
C ALA A 27 49.59 8.96 -15.39
N GLN A 28 49.33 9.22 -14.09
CA GLN A 28 50.11 10.23 -13.34
C GLN A 28 51.56 9.84 -13.19
N GLY A 29 51.84 8.58 -12.83
CA GLY A 29 53.23 8.10 -12.74
C GLY A 29 54.01 8.27 -14.04
N THR A 30 53.39 8.01 -15.20
CA THR A 30 53.96 8.26 -16.51
C THR A 30 54.19 9.76 -16.77
N GLY A 31 53.17 10.59 -16.43
CA GLY A 31 53.22 12.05 -16.54
C GLY A 31 54.29 12.69 -15.66
N GLU A 32 54.46 12.20 -14.42
CA GLU A 32 55.53 12.65 -13.50
C GLU A 32 56.91 12.33 -14.03
N ALA A 33 57.16 11.13 -14.57
CA ALA A 33 58.42 10.74 -15.17
C ALA A 33 58.75 11.62 -16.39
N ALA A 34 57.78 11.87 -17.25
CA ALA A 34 57.96 12.77 -18.40
C ALA A 34 58.23 14.22 -17.96
N PHE A 35 57.51 14.73 -16.96
CA PHE A 35 57.72 16.08 -16.41
C PHE A 35 59.14 16.23 -15.84
N LEU A 36 59.63 15.26 -15.06
CA LEU A 36 60.95 15.32 -14.46
C LEU A 36 62.09 15.35 -15.54
N GLN A 37 61.91 14.65 -16.66
CA GLN A 37 62.80 14.67 -17.77
C GLN A 37 62.77 16.00 -18.52
N GLU A 38 61.66 16.69 -18.62
CA GLU A 38 61.51 17.96 -19.35
C GLU A 38 61.63 19.19 -18.46
N ALA A 39 61.54 19.07 -17.14
CA ALA A 39 61.50 20.21 -16.21
C ALA A 39 62.75 21.07 -16.21
N GLU A 40 63.91 20.47 -16.48
CA GLU A 40 65.15 21.20 -16.61
C GLU A 40 65.15 22.10 -17.86
N ALA A 41 64.38 21.77 -18.89
CA ALA A 41 64.29 22.51 -20.13
C ALA A 41 63.26 23.64 -20.18
N ARG A 42 62.15 23.55 -19.47
CA ARG A 42 61.01 24.44 -19.66
C ARG A 42 60.70 25.49 -18.60
N LYS A 43 61.21 25.34 -17.38
CA LYS A 43 60.93 26.23 -16.22
C LYS A 43 59.36 26.41 -15.93
N ASP A 44 58.52 25.66 -16.61
CA ASP A 44 57.04 25.70 -16.39
C ASP A 44 56.59 24.66 -15.37
N VAL A 45 56.16 25.14 -14.21
CA VAL A 45 55.70 24.31 -13.10
C VAL A 45 54.20 24.02 -13.10
N ARG A 46 53.43 24.55 -14.08
CA ARG A 46 51.97 24.33 -14.16
C ARG A 46 51.62 22.86 -14.30
N PRO A 47 52.28 22.03 -15.14
CA PRO A 47 51.95 20.62 -15.23
C PRO A 47 52.12 19.86 -13.89
N ALA A 48 53.10 20.25 -13.08
CA ALA A 48 53.25 19.64 -11.74
C ALA A 48 52.08 19.99 -10.80
N TRP A 49 51.66 21.24 -10.80
CA TRP A 49 50.46 21.63 -10.01
C TRP A 49 49.20 20.95 -10.53
N GLU A 50 49.09 20.76 -11.82
CA GLU A 50 47.97 20.02 -12.42
C GLU A 50 47.93 18.55 -11.97
N LEU A 51 49.06 17.84 -12.02
CA LEU A 51 49.19 16.48 -11.53
C LEU A 51 48.87 16.37 -10.03
N MET A 52 49.36 17.29 -9.21
CA MET A 52 49.07 17.35 -7.78
C MET A 52 47.57 17.53 -7.52
N ALA A 53 46.91 18.48 -8.21
CA ALA A 53 45.48 18.70 -8.08
C ALA A 53 44.69 17.45 -8.44
N GLN A 54 45.06 16.79 -9.53
CA GLN A 54 44.42 15.58 -10.01
C GLN A 54 44.59 14.40 -9.03
N TYR A 55 45.84 14.26 -8.48
CA TYR A 55 46.11 13.25 -7.45
C TYR A 55 45.21 13.42 -6.23
N HIS A 56 45.13 14.61 -5.67
CA HIS A 56 44.30 14.86 -4.49
C HIS A 56 42.80 14.74 -4.76
N LEU A 57 42.33 15.11 -5.95
CA LEU A 57 40.93 14.84 -6.37
C LEU A 57 40.64 13.34 -6.52
N ALA A 58 41.60 12.56 -7.04
CA ALA A 58 41.43 11.10 -7.11
C ALA A 58 41.44 10.47 -5.72
N LYS A 59 42.31 10.94 -4.81
CA LYS A 59 42.37 10.47 -3.42
C LYS A 59 41.11 10.82 -2.64
N ALA A 60 40.56 12.02 -2.83
CA ALA A 60 39.29 12.39 -2.25
C ALA A 60 38.15 11.49 -2.72
N ALA A 61 38.09 11.14 -4.02
CA ALA A 61 37.12 10.23 -4.56
C ALA A 61 37.26 8.80 -4.01
N GLU A 62 38.50 8.34 -3.81
CA GLU A 62 38.79 7.04 -3.20
C GLU A 62 38.27 6.98 -1.75
N VAL A 63 38.63 7.95 -0.92
CA VAL A 63 38.20 8.07 0.46
C VAL A 63 36.68 8.08 0.55
N LEU A 64 36.02 8.92 -0.27
CA LEU A 64 34.58 9.03 -0.27
C LEU A 64 33.90 7.74 -0.75
N GLY A 65 34.35 7.13 -1.86
CA GLY A 65 33.80 5.90 -2.40
C GLY A 65 33.90 4.71 -1.42
N THR A 66 35.07 4.57 -0.77
CA THR A 66 35.28 3.55 0.27
C THR A 66 34.35 3.76 1.45
N TYR A 67 34.23 5.00 1.92
CA TYR A 67 33.34 5.34 3.04
C TYR A 67 31.86 5.06 2.73
N LEU A 68 31.39 5.43 1.56
CA LEU A 68 29.99 5.19 1.17
C LEU A 68 29.66 3.69 1.14
N GLY A 69 30.61 2.86 0.66
CA GLY A 69 30.40 1.42 0.62
C GLY A 69 30.59 0.70 1.96
N GLN A 70 31.53 1.16 2.81
CA GLN A 70 31.97 0.38 3.99
C GLN A 70 31.74 1.09 5.35
N GLY A 71 31.36 2.36 5.35
CA GLY A 71 31.14 3.14 6.56
C GLY A 71 32.39 3.56 7.33
N SER A 72 33.57 3.17 6.87
CA SER A 72 34.85 3.57 7.45
C SER A 72 35.97 3.56 6.42
N VAL A 73 37.06 4.30 6.67
CA VAL A 73 38.26 4.31 5.89
C VAL A 73 39.45 4.15 6.83
N ASP A 74 40.28 3.14 6.64
CA ASP A 74 41.42 2.80 7.50
C ASP A 74 41.08 2.80 9.02
N GLY A 75 39.88 2.29 9.36
CA GLY A 75 39.35 2.27 10.74
C GLY A 75 38.78 3.59 11.25
N HIS A 76 38.82 4.66 10.45
CA HIS A 76 38.19 5.93 10.78
C HIS A 76 36.74 6.00 10.30
N TYR A 77 35.82 6.23 11.23
CA TYR A 77 34.38 6.36 10.95
C TYR A 77 33.96 7.78 10.58
N ASP A 78 34.76 8.80 10.84
CA ASP A 78 34.58 10.18 10.39
C ASP A 78 35.68 10.58 9.44
N ILE A 79 35.31 10.82 8.19
CA ILE A 79 36.24 11.11 7.12
C ILE A 79 36.28 12.58 6.69
N ARG A 80 35.53 13.46 7.43
CA ARG A 80 35.38 14.86 7.04
C ARG A 80 36.72 15.59 6.96
N GLU A 81 37.54 15.45 7.99
CA GLU A 81 38.88 16.07 8.01
C GLU A 81 39.80 15.54 6.90
N GLN A 82 39.74 14.20 6.65
CA GLN A 82 40.52 13.59 5.57
C GLN A 82 40.10 14.12 4.19
N LEU A 83 38.78 14.24 3.95
CA LEU A 83 38.26 14.78 2.70
C LEU A 83 38.62 16.27 2.54
N GLU A 84 38.44 17.07 3.55
CA GLU A 84 38.76 18.49 3.57
C GLU A 84 40.26 18.69 3.25
N ALA A 85 41.15 17.95 3.90
CA ALA A 85 42.56 18.02 3.64
C ALA A 85 42.94 17.68 2.19
N GLN A 86 42.23 16.68 1.56
CA GLN A 86 42.48 16.35 0.14
C GLN A 86 41.97 17.44 -0.78
N PHE A 87 40.80 17.99 -0.53
CA PHE A 87 40.26 19.09 -1.33
C PHE A 87 41.06 20.38 -1.19
N ASP A 88 41.50 20.74 0.01
CA ASP A 88 42.31 21.93 0.26
C ASP A 88 43.66 21.86 -0.52
N ARG A 89 44.29 20.68 -0.53
CA ARG A 89 45.47 20.43 -1.33
C ARG A 89 45.20 20.52 -2.83
N ALA A 90 44.05 19.95 -3.30
CA ALA A 90 43.67 20.04 -4.71
C ALA A 90 43.39 21.50 -5.14
N ILE A 91 42.65 22.25 -4.32
CA ILE A 91 42.35 23.67 -4.54
C ILE A 91 43.63 24.51 -4.51
N GLY A 92 44.47 24.28 -3.48
CA GLY A 92 45.76 24.99 -3.35
C GLY A 92 46.73 24.75 -4.51
N ALA A 93 46.81 23.50 -5.00
CA ALA A 93 47.59 23.16 -6.20
C ALA A 93 47.02 23.83 -7.47
N SER A 94 45.68 23.80 -7.63
CA SER A 94 44.99 24.44 -8.74
C SER A 94 45.24 25.97 -8.77
N ALA A 95 45.17 26.63 -7.61
CA ALA A 95 45.41 28.07 -7.47
C ALA A 95 46.87 28.42 -7.82
N ARG A 96 47.85 27.67 -7.30
CA ARG A 96 49.27 27.87 -7.60
C ARG A 96 49.60 27.64 -9.08
N GLY A 97 48.93 26.66 -9.70
CA GLY A 97 49.04 26.39 -11.13
C GLY A 97 48.24 27.36 -12.02
N GLN A 98 47.51 28.32 -11.42
CA GLN A 98 46.58 29.21 -12.14
C GLN A 98 45.53 28.47 -13.00
N LEU A 99 45.02 27.32 -12.50
CA LEU A 99 44.07 26.44 -13.15
C LEU A 99 42.62 26.77 -12.66
N VAL A 100 42.10 27.93 -13.11
CA VAL A 100 40.83 28.52 -12.59
C VAL A 100 39.64 27.56 -12.71
N GLU A 101 39.48 26.90 -13.85
CA GLU A 101 38.38 25.95 -14.06
C GLU A 101 38.49 24.77 -13.09
N ARG A 102 39.70 24.23 -12.87
CA ARG A 102 39.93 23.11 -11.96
C ARG A 102 39.78 23.51 -10.51
N GLU A 103 40.18 24.72 -10.14
CA GLU A 103 39.90 25.25 -8.80
C GLU A 103 38.43 25.37 -8.52
N THR A 104 37.64 25.93 -9.45
CA THR A 104 36.20 26.06 -9.34
C THR A 104 35.52 24.67 -9.24
N MET A 105 35.93 23.74 -10.11
CA MET A 105 35.44 22.36 -10.06
C MET A 105 35.78 21.70 -8.72
N SER A 106 37.00 21.85 -8.21
CA SER A 106 37.40 21.27 -6.93
C SER A 106 36.57 21.81 -5.76
N ARG A 107 36.25 23.10 -5.75
CA ARG A 107 35.36 23.72 -4.75
C ARG A 107 33.94 23.18 -4.82
N LEU A 108 33.40 23.02 -6.02
CA LEU A 108 32.05 22.41 -6.23
C LEU A 108 32.03 20.96 -5.76
N LEU A 109 33.04 20.16 -6.13
CA LEU A 109 33.14 18.76 -5.73
C LEU A 109 33.34 18.60 -4.22
N ALA A 110 34.12 19.50 -3.58
CA ALA A 110 34.27 19.52 -2.13
C ALA A 110 32.90 19.71 -1.41
N ARG A 111 32.08 20.64 -1.92
CA ARG A 111 30.73 20.87 -1.37
C ARG A 111 29.83 19.65 -1.61
N ALA A 112 29.86 19.08 -2.80
CA ALA A 112 29.07 17.87 -3.11
C ALA A 112 29.49 16.69 -2.23
N ALA A 113 30.81 16.46 -2.07
CA ALA A 113 31.33 15.38 -1.22
C ALA A 113 30.91 15.53 0.24
N ARG A 114 30.91 16.75 0.77
CA ARG A 114 30.41 17.04 2.13
C ARG A 114 28.93 16.66 2.28
N VAL A 115 28.09 17.04 1.32
CA VAL A 115 26.66 16.66 1.32
C VAL A 115 26.49 15.14 1.23
N MET A 116 27.30 14.45 0.42
CA MET A 116 27.28 12.99 0.32
C MET A 116 27.67 12.31 1.64
N VAL A 117 28.67 12.82 2.35
CA VAL A 117 29.03 12.30 3.69
C VAL A 117 27.90 12.54 4.69
N ASP A 118 27.28 13.72 4.68
CA ASP A 118 26.19 14.04 5.58
C ASP A 118 24.92 13.20 5.31
N ASN A 119 24.68 12.85 4.06
CA ASN A 119 23.57 11.99 3.63
C ASN A 119 23.91 10.50 3.70
N SER A 120 25.18 10.13 3.90
CA SER A 120 25.55 8.70 3.97
C SER A 120 24.75 8.00 5.06
N ILE A 121 24.22 6.81 4.70
CA ILE A 121 23.48 5.97 5.63
C ILE A 121 24.30 5.68 6.89
N TRP A 122 25.62 5.50 6.74
CA TRP A 122 26.54 5.29 7.85
C TRP A 122 26.66 6.50 8.78
N THR A 123 26.69 7.71 8.22
CA THR A 123 26.73 8.96 9.03
C THR A 123 25.43 9.16 9.79
N VAL A 124 24.29 8.94 9.13
CA VAL A 124 22.97 9.20 9.70
C VAL A 124 22.65 8.24 10.86
N THR A 125 23.04 6.98 10.74
CA THR A 125 22.68 5.91 11.69
C THR A 125 23.78 5.56 12.69
N ARG A 126 24.87 6.30 12.70
CA ARG A 126 26.00 6.03 13.60
C ARG A 126 25.58 6.02 15.06
N ALA A 127 26.06 5.00 15.80
CA ALA A 127 25.92 4.86 17.23
C ALA A 127 24.46 4.71 17.74
N VAL A 128 23.54 4.19 16.94
CA VAL A 128 22.17 3.94 17.38
C VAL A 128 22.09 2.63 18.18
N ASN A 129 22.23 1.48 17.55
CA ASN A 129 22.32 0.16 18.19
C ASN A 129 22.80 -0.92 17.17
N SER A 130 23.14 -2.10 17.68
CA SER A 130 23.67 -3.20 16.86
C SER A 130 22.71 -3.74 15.80
N ARG A 131 21.41 -3.69 16.02
CA ARG A 131 20.40 -4.09 15.02
C ARG A 131 20.39 -3.14 13.83
N VAL A 132 20.42 -1.83 14.12
CA VAL A 132 20.52 -0.79 13.09
C VAL A 132 21.81 -0.92 12.31
N THR A 133 22.95 -1.18 12.97
CA THR A 133 24.23 -1.38 12.29
C THR A 133 24.16 -2.56 11.32
N ARG A 134 23.70 -3.74 11.77
CA ARG A 134 23.53 -4.91 10.90
C ARG A 134 22.55 -4.68 9.76
N PHE A 135 21.50 -3.92 10.00
CA PHE A 135 20.57 -3.53 8.95
C PHE A 135 21.22 -2.66 7.89
N VAL A 136 22.01 -1.67 8.30
CA VAL A 136 22.76 -0.82 7.36
C VAL A 136 23.79 -1.63 6.56
N GLU A 137 24.48 -2.57 7.20
CA GLU A 137 25.37 -3.53 6.51
C GLU A 137 24.63 -4.33 5.42
N SER A 138 23.41 -4.79 5.71
CA SER A 138 22.59 -5.50 4.72
C SER A 138 22.10 -4.58 3.59
N LEU A 139 21.79 -3.33 3.89
CA LEU A 139 21.34 -2.35 2.90
C LEU A 139 22.47 -1.92 1.94
N THR A 140 23.71 -1.95 2.40
CA THR A 140 24.90 -1.63 1.60
C THR A 140 25.62 -2.86 1.03
N ALA A 141 25.11 -4.07 1.29
CA ALA A 141 25.73 -5.33 0.89
C ALA A 141 25.92 -5.44 -0.63
N ARG A 142 26.98 -6.15 -1.06
CA ARG A 142 27.34 -6.30 -2.49
C ARG A 142 26.38 -7.18 -3.28
N ASP A 143 25.72 -8.10 -2.63
CA ASP A 143 24.73 -9.02 -3.20
C ASP A 143 23.33 -8.39 -3.34
N ARG A 144 23.15 -7.21 -2.77
CA ARG A 144 21.88 -6.48 -2.91
C ARG A 144 21.75 -5.87 -4.31
N VAL A 145 20.63 -6.13 -4.97
CA VAL A 145 20.35 -5.65 -6.34
C VAL A 145 20.41 -4.11 -6.42
N ARG A 146 19.86 -3.43 -5.39
CA ARG A 146 19.90 -1.96 -5.28
C ARG A 146 20.41 -1.58 -3.88
N PRO A 147 21.73 -1.46 -3.68
CA PRO A 147 22.31 -1.03 -2.40
C PRO A 147 22.00 0.45 -2.14
N ILE A 148 21.84 0.79 -0.85
CA ILE A 148 21.51 2.15 -0.41
C ILE A 148 22.71 2.74 0.31
N PHE A 149 23.42 3.66 -0.34
CA PHE A 149 24.59 4.33 0.22
C PHE A 149 24.28 5.67 0.88
N GLU A 150 23.24 6.35 0.40
CA GLU A 150 22.82 7.66 0.89
C GLU A 150 21.34 7.69 1.18
N MET A 151 20.98 8.44 2.19
CA MET A 151 19.59 8.76 2.53
C MET A 151 19.14 10.03 1.82
N LEU A 152 17.85 10.07 1.47
CA LEU A 152 17.24 11.31 1.01
C LEU A 152 17.25 12.37 2.14
N PRO A 153 17.34 13.66 1.82
CA PRO A 153 17.32 14.73 2.82
C PRO A 153 16.20 14.62 3.87
N PRO A 154 14.94 14.26 3.49
CA PRO A 154 13.88 14.06 4.47
C PRO A 154 14.14 12.89 5.41
N GLN A 155 14.69 11.80 4.91
CA GLN A 155 15.02 10.63 5.72
C GLN A 155 16.10 10.97 6.75
N ARG A 156 17.19 11.64 6.29
CA ARG A 156 18.25 12.13 7.18
C ARG A 156 17.69 13.06 8.25
N ARG A 157 16.88 14.05 7.84
CA ARG A 157 16.28 15.02 8.76
C ARG A 157 15.42 14.30 9.79
N THR A 158 14.51 13.45 9.35
CA THR A 158 13.59 12.70 10.23
C THR A 158 14.33 11.83 11.24
N LEU A 159 15.30 11.05 10.78
CA LEU A 159 15.99 10.07 11.60
C LEU A 159 16.97 10.72 12.58
N ARG A 160 17.75 11.71 12.12
CA ARG A 160 18.84 12.30 12.90
C ARG A 160 18.48 13.65 13.52
N GLU A 161 18.07 14.62 12.72
CA GLU A 161 17.87 16.00 13.16
C GLU A 161 16.62 16.11 14.04
N GLU A 162 15.52 15.44 13.64
CA GLU A 162 14.28 15.35 14.42
C GLU A 162 14.31 14.24 15.48
N GLY A 163 15.37 13.44 15.51
CA GLY A 163 15.65 12.50 16.57
C GLY A 163 14.73 11.27 16.62
N LEU A 164 14.19 10.81 15.50
CA LEU A 164 13.30 9.64 15.49
C LEU A 164 14.01 8.38 16.01
N LEU A 165 15.30 8.24 15.77
CA LEU A 165 16.11 7.11 16.24
C LEU A 165 16.41 7.14 17.75
N GLY A 166 16.39 8.31 18.36
CA GLY A 166 16.65 8.49 19.81
C GLY A 166 15.42 8.85 20.61
N SER A 167 14.25 8.90 19.99
CA SER A 167 13.05 9.49 20.56
C SER A 167 12.42 8.64 21.66
N GLY A 168 12.24 9.23 22.84
CA GLY A 168 11.38 8.72 23.91
C GLY A 168 9.89 8.99 23.70
N HIS A 169 9.49 9.62 22.59
CA HIS A 169 8.09 9.93 22.34
C HIS A 169 7.27 8.67 22.04
N ARG A 170 6.18 8.50 22.78
CA ARG A 170 5.25 7.38 22.59
C ARG A 170 4.46 7.49 21.29
N SER A 171 4.15 8.70 20.83
CA SER A 171 3.43 8.96 19.60
C SER A 171 4.20 9.93 18.71
N VAL A 172 4.40 9.56 17.44
CA VAL A 172 5.06 10.40 16.44
C VAL A 172 4.23 10.37 15.15
N VAL A 173 3.97 11.54 14.61
CA VAL A 173 3.37 11.70 13.28
C VAL A 173 4.47 12.14 12.32
N VAL A 174 4.61 11.43 11.21
CA VAL A 174 5.56 11.74 10.13
C VAL A 174 4.77 12.15 8.90
N SER A 175 4.82 13.42 8.58
CA SER A 175 4.10 14.05 7.48
C SER A 175 5.06 14.33 6.33
N LEU A 176 5.13 13.40 5.37
CA LEU A 176 6.06 13.45 4.25
C LEU A 176 5.35 13.17 2.93
N PRO A 177 5.82 13.77 1.80
CA PRO A 177 5.26 13.47 0.49
C PRO A 177 5.34 11.97 0.17
N THR A 178 4.50 11.54 -0.76
CA THR A 178 4.66 10.24 -1.41
C THR A 178 6.03 10.15 -2.08
N SER A 179 6.60 8.97 -2.18
CA SER A 179 7.94 8.73 -2.74
C SER A 179 9.11 9.32 -1.93
N SER A 180 8.90 9.81 -0.70
CA SER A 180 9.99 10.25 0.20
C SER A 180 10.63 9.10 0.99
N GLY A 181 10.14 7.86 0.81
CA GLY A 181 10.61 6.68 1.53
C GLY A 181 10.11 6.59 2.97
N LYS A 182 8.82 6.87 3.21
CA LYS A 182 8.17 6.73 4.52
C LYS A 182 8.36 5.33 5.13
N THR A 183 8.21 4.27 4.30
CA THR A 183 8.41 2.89 4.72
C THR A 183 9.83 2.66 5.25
N PHE A 184 10.83 3.20 4.55
CA PHE A 184 12.22 3.12 4.97
C PHE A 184 12.46 3.80 6.34
N ILE A 185 11.81 4.91 6.60
CA ILE A 185 11.85 5.58 7.93
C ILE A 185 11.21 4.68 8.99
N ALA A 186 10.08 4.03 8.65
CA ALA A 186 9.40 3.11 9.55
C ALA A 186 10.27 1.90 9.92
N GLU A 187 11.05 1.36 8.99
CA GLU A 187 11.97 0.24 9.25
C GLU A 187 12.96 0.56 10.37
N PHE A 188 13.54 1.75 10.37
CA PHE A 188 14.43 2.18 11.46
C PHE A 188 13.70 2.31 12.80
N ARG A 189 12.46 2.81 12.79
CA ARG A 189 11.67 2.89 14.03
C ARG A 189 11.27 1.51 14.55
N ILE A 190 10.95 0.58 13.65
CA ILE A 190 10.69 -0.82 13.98
C ILE A 190 11.92 -1.44 14.65
N LEU A 191 13.10 -1.30 14.06
CA LEU A 191 14.36 -1.82 14.63
C LEU A 191 14.63 -1.25 16.02
N GLN A 192 14.33 0.01 16.21
CA GLN A 192 14.48 0.65 17.54
C GLN A 192 13.51 0.05 18.55
N ALA A 193 12.23 -0.13 18.21
CA ALA A 193 11.24 -0.75 19.09
C ALA A 193 11.61 -2.21 19.41
N LEU A 194 12.00 -2.99 18.39
CA LEU A 194 12.46 -4.37 18.58
C LEU A 194 13.72 -4.48 19.45
N ASN A 195 14.59 -3.47 19.43
CA ASN A 195 15.76 -3.42 20.30
C ASN A 195 15.40 -2.99 21.73
N GLN A 196 14.50 -2.02 21.85
CA GLN A 196 14.06 -1.50 23.16
C GLN A 196 13.32 -2.56 23.98
N PHE A 197 12.51 -3.39 23.33
CA PHE A 197 11.67 -4.42 23.95
C PHE A 197 12.13 -5.85 23.56
N ASP A 198 13.44 -6.02 23.50
CA ASP A 198 14.01 -7.31 23.11
C ASP A 198 13.83 -8.37 24.21
N GLN A 199 13.94 -8.00 25.47
CA GLN A 199 13.77 -8.87 26.61
C GLN A 199 12.32 -9.37 26.75
N GLU A 200 11.36 -8.51 26.46
CA GLU A 200 9.92 -8.82 26.48
C GLU A 200 9.50 -9.60 25.23
N ASN A 201 10.40 -9.83 24.30
CA ASN A 201 10.11 -10.45 23.02
C ASN A 201 8.96 -9.73 22.25
N GLY A 202 8.87 -8.42 22.40
CA GLY A 202 7.80 -7.58 21.91
C GLY A 202 7.65 -7.64 20.38
N TRP A 203 6.43 -7.45 19.91
CA TRP A 203 6.12 -7.46 18.48
C TRP A 203 5.57 -6.12 17.99
N VAL A 204 5.61 -5.93 16.69
CA VAL A 204 5.20 -4.71 15.99
C VAL A 204 4.03 -5.03 15.07
N ALA A 205 2.98 -4.20 15.11
CA ALA A 205 1.91 -4.21 14.13
C ALA A 205 2.16 -3.13 13.07
N TYR A 206 2.20 -3.53 11.80
CA TYR A 206 2.24 -2.62 10.66
C TYR A 206 0.87 -2.61 9.98
N LEU A 207 0.16 -1.50 10.08
CA LEU A 207 -1.20 -1.34 9.56
C LEU A 207 -1.17 -0.72 8.16
N ALA A 208 -1.72 -1.44 7.21
CA ALA A 208 -1.90 -0.96 5.84
C ALA A 208 -3.38 -0.89 5.47
N PRO A 209 -3.83 0.15 4.75
CA PRO A 209 -5.25 0.37 4.48
C PRO A 209 -5.86 -0.63 3.49
N THR A 210 -5.05 -1.33 2.70
CA THR A 210 -5.51 -2.27 1.69
C THR A 210 -4.73 -3.58 1.70
N ARG A 211 -5.34 -4.65 1.21
CA ARG A 211 -4.72 -5.97 1.08
C ARG A 211 -3.50 -5.96 0.16
N ALA A 212 -3.61 -5.27 -0.97
CA ALA A 212 -2.49 -5.13 -1.90
C ALA A 212 -1.27 -4.54 -1.19
N LEU A 213 -1.48 -3.48 -0.40
CA LEU A 213 -0.41 -2.86 0.36
C LEU A 213 0.12 -3.77 1.49
N VAL A 214 -0.74 -4.57 2.14
CA VAL A 214 -0.31 -5.61 3.11
C VAL A 214 0.65 -6.59 2.43
N ASN A 215 0.31 -7.11 1.25
CA ASN A 215 1.16 -8.04 0.51
C ASN A 215 2.48 -7.40 0.09
N GLN A 216 2.44 -6.22 -0.52
CA GLN A 216 3.62 -5.46 -0.95
C GLN A 216 4.56 -5.16 0.22
N LEU A 217 4.02 -4.64 1.32
CA LEU A 217 4.79 -4.34 2.52
C LEU A 217 5.39 -5.59 3.15
N THR A 218 4.64 -6.68 3.21
CA THR A 218 5.14 -7.96 3.76
C THR A 218 6.35 -8.45 2.96
N THR A 219 6.26 -8.47 1.64
CA THR A 219 7.35 -8.86 0.75
C THR A 219 8.56 -7.94 0.92
N HIS A 220 8.33 -6.63 0.97
CA HIS A 220 9.37 -5.63 1.17
C HIS A 220 10.09 -5.82 2.53
N LEU A 221 9.33 -5.90 3.63
CA LEU A 221 9.88 -6.06 4.96
C LEU A 221 10.57 -7.43 5.14
N ARG A 222 10.03 -8.51 4.57
CA ARG A 222 10.70 -9.83 4.59
C ARG A 222 12.07 -9.76 3.93
N ARG A 223 12.16 -9.15 2.75
CA ARG A 223 13.43 -8.97 2.05
C ARG A 223 14.42 -8.17 2.89
N ASP A 224 14.01 -7.05 3.44
CA ASP A 224 14.91 -6.11 4.10
C ASP A 224 15.31 -6.57 5.52
N PHE A 225 14.43 -7.33 6.21
CA PHE A 225 14.72 -7.88 7.54
C PHE A 225 15.25 -9.33 7.53
N SER A 226 15.36 -9.99 6.37
CA SER A 226 15.81 -11.38 6.26
C SER A 226 17.18 -11.63 6.91
N HIS A 227 18.15 -10.75 6.67
CA HIS A 227 19.51 -10.83 7.20
C HIS A 227 19.60 -10.63 8.72
N LEU A 228 18.55 -10.12 9.34
CA LEU A 228 18.47 -9.91 10.79
C LEU A 228 17.83 -11.11 11.52
N GLY A 229 17.36 -12.11 10.80
CA GLY A 229 16.59 -13.22 11.38
C GLY A 229 15.25 -12.75 11.99
N THR A 230 14.74 -11.59 11.58
CA THR A 230 13.48 -11.05 12.08
C THR A 230 12.33 -11.60 11.23
N VAL A 231 11.45 -12.36 11.85
CA VAL A 231 10.32 -12.99 11.16
C VAL A 231 9.21 -11.97 10.95
N VAL A 232 8.84 -11.77 9.69
CA VAL A 232 7.74 -10.90 9.25
C VAL A 232 6.61 -11.78 8.74
N GLU A 233 5.45 -11.66 9.38
CA GLU A 233 4.25 -12.40 8.99
C GLU A 233 3.13 -11.45 8.60
N LYS A 234 2.23 -11.96 7.78
CA LYS A 234 0.95 -11.34 7.48
C LYS A 234 -0.17 -12.25 7.94
N VAL A 235 -1.24 -11.67 8.38
CA VAL A 235 -2.52 -12.37 8.54
C VAL A 235 -3.44 -12.00 7.40
N SER A 236 -4.34 -12.92 7.06
CA SER A 236 -5.32 -12.67 6.01
C SER A 236 -6.18 -11.47 6.39
N PRO A 237 -6.69 -10.71 5.43
CA PRO A 237 -7.66 -9.66 5.72
C PRO A 237 -9.06 -10.20 6.05
N ALA A 238 -9.27 -11.51 6.02
CA ALA A 238 -10.45 -12.12 6.63
C ALA A 238 -10.54 -11.65 8.08
N LEU A 239 -11.70 -11.20 8.50
CA LEU A 239 -11.82 -10.54 9.81
C LEU A 239 -11.51 -11.51 10.97
N GLU A 240 -11.80 -12.78 10.80
CA GLU A 240 -11.48 -13.81 11.80
C GLU A 240 -10.10 -14.43 11.61
N VAL A 241 -9.54 -14.91 12.72
CA VAL A 241 -8.28 -15.65 12.69
C VAL A 241 -8.62 -17.12 12.41
N ASP A 242 -8.20 -17.64 11.25
CA ASP A 242 -8.37 -19.04 10.91
C ASP A 242 -7.44 -19.95 11.73
N GLY A 243 -7.61 -21.27 11.60
CA GLY A 243 -6.85 -22.24 12.39
C GLY A 243 -5.35 -22.20 12.09
N LEU A 244 -4.97 -21.90 10.84
CA LEU A 244 -3.57 -21.79 10.43
C LEU A 244 -2.92 -20.52 10.96
N GLU A 245 -3.65 -19.42 10.90
CA GLU A 245 -3.21 -18.14 11.49
C GLU A 245 -3.08 -18.25 13.01
N ALA A 246 -4.03 -18.90 13.66
CA ALA A 246 -3.98 -19.15 15.10
C ALA A 246 -2.71 -19.91 15.50
N SER A 247 -2.37 -20.97 14.77
CA SER A 247 -1.15 -21.74 14.94
C SER A 247 0.10 -20.86 14.80
N MET A 248 0.18 -20.09 13.72
CA MET A 248 1.29 -19.18 13.43
C MET A 248 1.47 -18.10 14.52
N LEU A 249 0.37 -17.56 15.03
CA LEU A 249 0.40 -16.50 16.05
C LEU A 249 0.84 -17.01 17.43
N THR A 250 0.56 -18.29 17.75
CA THR A 250 0.83 -18.90 19.06
C THR A 250 2.06 -19.81 19.08
N GLU A 251 2.78 -19.98 17.97
CA GLU A 251 4.00 -20.79 17.92
C GLU A 251 5.00 -20.38 19.01
N ALA A 252 5.41 -21.37 19.81
CA ALA A 252 6.28 -21.17 20.97
C ALA A 252 7.78 -21.23 20.64
N ASP A 253 8.16 -21.72 19.45
CA ASP A 253 9.56 -21.89 19.05
C ASP A 253 10.22 -20.54 18.79
N GLY A 254 11.12 -20.13 19.70
CA GLY A 254 11.70 -18.80 19.73
C GLY A 254 12.37 -18.32 18.44
N ALA A 255 12.88 -19.24 17.61
CA ALA A 255 13.50 -18.90 16.32
C ALA A 255 12.48 -18.61 15.20
N GLN A 256 11.22 -18.99 15.37
CA GLN A 256 10.16 -18.88 14.36
C GLN A 256 9.04 -17.91 14.75
N GLN A 257 9.11 -17.32 15.94
CA GLN A 257 8.13 -16.35 16.39
C GLN A 257 8.17 -15.09 15.53
N PHE A 258 7.02 -14.70 15.02
CA PHE A 258 6.93 -13.42 14.32
C PHE A 258 7.30 -12.25 15.25
N ARG A 259 7.98 -11.27 14.71
CA ARG A 259 8.32 -10.01 15.40
C ARG A 259 7.61 -8.81 14.75
N ILE A 260 7.20 -8.95 13.51
CA ILE A 260 6.46 -7.93 12.76
C ILE A 260 5.24 -8.61 12.14
N LEU A 261 4.06 -8.06 12.42
CA LEU A 261 2.79 -8.50 11.85
C LEU A 261 2.24 -7.41 10.93
N VAL A 262 2.11 -7.71 9.65
CA VAL A 262 1.52 -6.79 8.67
C VAL A 262 0.05 -7.15 8.49
N THR A 263 -0.85 -6.19 8.70
CA THR A 263 -2.30 -6.46 8.67
C THR A 263 -3.11 -5.21 8.35
N THR A 264 -4.43 -5.39 8.19
CA THR A 264 -5.35 -4.25 8.07
C THR A 264 -5.85 -3.80 9.45
N PRO A 265 -6.29 -2.53 9.59
CA PRO A 265 -6.85 -2.05 10.84
C PRO A 265 -8.03 -2.88 11.34
N GLU A 266 -8.91 -3.31 10.44
CA GLU A 266 -10.11 -4.08 10.78
C GLU A 266 -9.77 -5.46 11.37
N LYS A 267 -8.76 -6.12 10.82
CA LYS A 267 -8.29 -7.41 11.33
C LYS A 267 -7.66 -7.27 12.71
N LEU A 268 -6.76 -6.27 12.89
CA LEU A 268 -6.12 -6.05 14.18
C LEU A 268 -7.16 -5.72 15.27
N ASP A 269 -8.19 -4.92 14.95
CA ASP A 269 -9.26 -4.57 15.88
C ASP A 269 -9.99 -5.81 16.41
N LEU A 270 -10.38 -6.73 15.52
CA LEU A 270 -11.01 -7.98 15.93
C LEU A 270 -10.09 -8.91 16.68
N MET A 271 -8.81 -8.98 16.30
CA MET A 271 -7.82 -9.76 17.03
C MET A 271 -7.69 -9.26 18.48
N LEU A 272 -7.53 -7.97 18.69
CA LEU A 272 -7.38 -7.42 20.04
C LEU A 272 -8.64 -7.63 20.87
N ARG A 273 -9.82 -7.35 20.32
CA ARG A 273 -11.10 -7.61 21.01
C ARG A 273 -11.33 -9.09 21.32
N GLY A 274 -10.82 -9.99 20.48
CA GLY A 274 -10.81 -11.44 20.69
C GLY A 274 -9.74 -11.94 21.67
N GLY A 275 -9.01 -11.04 22.35
CA GLY A 275 -8.01 -11.40 23.36
C GLY A 275 -6.70 -11.97 22.78
N TRP A 276 -6.41 -11.71 21.51
CA TRP A 276 -5.22 -12.29 20.88
C TRP A 276 -3.89 -11.73 21.43
N GLU A 277 -3.86 -10.53 22.04
CA GLU A 277 -2.65 -10.05 22.72
C GLU A 277 -2.24 -10.98 23.87
N GLU A 278 -3.21 -11.43 24.68
CA GLU A 278 -2.99 -12.37 25.76
C GLU A 278 -2.61 -13.77 25.22
N LYS A 279 -3.26 -14.24 24.14
CA LYS A 279 -2.99 -15.54 23.49
C LYS A 279 -1.60 -15.59 22.88
N ILE A 280 -1.13 -14.49 22.27
CA ILE A 280 0.24 -14.32 21.76
C ILE A 280 1.25 -14.34 22.92
N GLY A 281 0.85 -13.88 24.11
CA GLY A 281 1.67 -13.89 25.32
C GLY A 281 2.88 -12.96 25.31
N ARG A 282 2.93 -12.01 24.34
CA ARG A 282 4.00 -11.03 24.14
C ARG A 282 3.41 -9.66 23.89
N PRO A 283 4.03 -8.57 24.40
CA PRO A 283 3.44 -7.24 24.29
C PRO A 283 3.53 -6.67 22.87
N LEU A 284 2.47 -5.99 22.46
CA LEU A 284 2.48 -5.10 21.30
C LEU A 284 3.26 -3.83 21.66
N THR A 285 4.35 -3.56 20.98
CA THR A 285 5.30 -2.49 21.36
C THR A 285 5.33 -1.30 20.41
N LEU A 286 4.96 -1.50 19.16
CA LEU A 286 4.86 -0.43 18.17
C LEU A 286 3.71 -0.72 17.21
N VAL A 287 2.92 0.31 16.94
CA VAL A 287 1.93 0.32 15.87
C VAL A 287 2.37 1.34 14.81
N VAL A 288 2.67 0.86 13.63
CA VAL A 288 2.91 1.70 12.47
C VAL A 288 1.62 1.79 11.67
N VAL A 289 1.13 2.99 11.46
CA VAL A 289 -0.08 3.25 10.66
C VAL A 289 0.36 3.89 9.36
N ASP A 290 0.30 3.12 8.28
CA ASP A 290 0.56 3.67 6.95
C ASP A 290 -0.68 4.36 6.40
N GLU A 291 -0.47 5.41 5.61
CA GLU A 291 -1.54 6.24 5.05
C GLU A 291 -2.54 6.72 6.12
N ALA A 292 -2.02 7.21 7.27
CA ALA A 292 -2.82 7.61 8.42
C ALA A 292 -3.86 8.72 8.13
N HIS A 293 -3.78 9.40 6.98
CA HIS A 293 -4.85 10.28 6.50
C HIS A 293 -6.19 9.53 6.29
N GLY A 294 -6.17 8.20 6.24
CA GLY A 294 -7.36 7.37 6.28
C GLY A 294 -8.28 7.60 7.47
N LEU A 295 -7.80 8.23 8.57
CA LEU A 295 -8.63 8.70 9.69
C LEU A 295 -9.77 9.64 9.24
N GLY A 296 -9.59 10.38 8.14
CA GLY A 296 -10.61 11.26 7.56
C GLY A 296 -11.56 10.58 6.56
N PHE A 297 -11.45 9.28 6.31
CA PHE A 297 -12.31 8.60 5.34
C PHE A 297 -13.68 8.26 5.96
N PRO A 298 -14.80 8.58 5.27
CA PRO A 298 -16.14 8.43 5.85
C PRO A 298 -16.46 7.03 6.40
N ASP A 299 -16.05 5.98 5.68
CA ASP A 299 -16.45 4.59 6.00
C ASP A 299 -15.47 3.84 6.90
N ARG A 300 -14.19 4.22 6.89
CA ARG A 300 -13.11 3.49 7.55
C ARG A 300 -12.39 4.30 8.63
N GLY A 301 -12.48 5.61 8.57
CA GLY A 301 -11.74 6.50 9.48
C GLY A 301 -12.14 6.30 10.93
N ILE A 302 -13.43 6.17 11.21
CA ILE A 302 -13.91 5.91 12.58
C ILE A 302 -13.38 4.58 13.14
N LYS A 303 -13.32 3.53 12.32
CA LYS A 303 -12.81 2.22 12.76
C LYS A 303 -11.33 2.29 13.13
N LEU A 304 -10.53 2.98 12.30
CA LEU A 304 -9.11 3.21 12.59
C LEU A 304 -8.92 4.05 13.87
N GLU A 305 -9.72 5.11 14.04
CA GLU A 305 -9.68 5.94 15.24
C GLU A 305 -9.98 5.14 16.50
N LEU A 306 -11.05 4.34 16.48
CA LEU A 306 -11.46 3.51 17.62
C LEU A 306 -10.46 2.41 17.93
N LEU A 307 -9.86 1.78 16.92
CA LEU A 307 -8.75 0.82 17.08
C LEU A 307 -7.57 1.48 17.81
N LEU A 308 -7.12 2.64 17.36
CA LEU A 308 -6.00 3.35 17.99
C LEU A 308 -6.33 3.78 19.43
N ALA A 309 -7.57 4.18 19.69
CA ALA A 309 -8.04 4.47 21.04
C ALA A 309 -8.05 3.22 21.93
N THR A 310 -8.46 2.06 21.40
CA THR A 310 -8.40 0.77 22.11
C THR A 310 -6.96 0.39 22.43
N ILE A 311 -6.06 0.40 21.45
CA ILE A 311 -4.64 0.07 21.66
C ILE A 311 -4.01 1.02 22.70
N ASN A 312 -4.31 2.31 22.58
CA ASN A 312 -3.76 3.30 23.51
C ASN A 312 -4.17 3.07 24.97
N ARG A 313 -5.36 2.50 25.17
CA ARG A 313 -5.90 2.17 26.50
C ARG A 313 -5.40 0.82 27.02
N GLU A 314 -5.35 -0.20 26.17
CA GLU A 314 -5.16 -1.60 26.59
C GLU A 314 -3.69 -2.05 26.46
N CYS A 315 -3.00 -1.63 25.39
CA CYS A 315 -1.63 -2.04 25.12
C CYS A 315 -0.63 -1.07 25.77
N ARG A 316 -0.26 -1.33 27.01
CA ARG A 316 0.58 -0.42 27.83
C ARG A 316 1.92 -0.04 27.18
N TYR A 317 2.54 -0.97 26.46
CA TYR A 317 3.86 -0.79 25.86
C TYR A 317 3.78 -0.21 24.44
N ALA A 318 2.59 -0.12 23.85
CA ALA A 318 2.43 0.32 22.48
C ALA A 318 2.89 1.77 22.28
N GLN A 319 3.77 1.94 21.32
CA GLN A 319 4.16 3.22 20.75
C GLN A 319 3.44 3.38 19.39
N PHE A 320 3.33 4.61 18.91
CA PHE A 320 2.62 4.92 17.68
C PHE A 320 3.51 5.67 16.69
N LEU A 321 3.57 5.19 15.47
CA LEU A 321 4.16 5.88 14.33
C LEU A 321 3.11 6.02 13.24
N LEU A 322 2.63 7.23 13.00
CA LEU A 322 1.65 7.53 11.96
C LEU A 322 2.36 8.14 10.76
N LEU A 323 2.28 7.46 9.62
CA LEU A 323 2.85 7.89 8.35
C LEU A 323 1.73 8.44 7.48
N THR A 324 1.89 9.66 7.00
CA THR A 324 0.83 10.34 6.25
C THR A 324 1.44 11.25 5.18
N PRO A 325 0.76 11.53 4.06
CA PRO A 325 1.09 12.70 3.27
C PRO A 325 0.78 13.98 4.07
N PHE A 326 1.04 15.12 3.51
CA PHE A 326 0.90 16.42 4.15
C PHE A 326 -0.40 16.60 4.94
N ILE A 327 -0.28 16.89 6.24
CA ILE A 327 -1.37 17.33 7.12
C ILE A 327 -0.93 18.53 7.95
N ARG A 328 -1.88 19.43 8.28
CA ARG A 328 -1.56 20.64 9.06
C ARG A 328 -1.59 20.44 10.56
N ASN A 329 -2.35 19.49 11.06
CA ASN A 329 -2.60 19.27 12.49
C ASN A 329 -1.89 18.03 13.07
N GLY A 330 -0.77 17.61 12.52
CA GLY A 330 -0.02 16.41 12.97
C GLY A 330 0.35 16.41 14.46
N ALA A 331 0.71 17.58 15.02
CA ALA A 331 1.00 17.72 16.43
C ALA A 331 -0.23 17.48 17.34
N GLU A 332 -1.44 17.80 16.90
CA GLU A 332 -2.67 17.49 17.63
C GLU A 332 -2.97 15.99 17.63
N ILE A 333 -2.72 15.32 16.51
CA ILE A 333 -2.88 13.88 16.37
C ILE A 333 -1.87 13.15 17.26
N ALA A 334 -0.61 13.59 17.31
CA ALA A 334 0.39 13.02 18.21
C ALA A 334 -0.04 13.16 19.69
N ARG A 335 -0.54 14.34 20.10
CA ARG A 335 -1.05 14.59 21.45
C ARG A 335 -2.30 13.80 21.80
N TRP A 336 -3.14 13.48 20.80
CA TRP A 336 -4.29 12.63 21.02
C TRP A 336 -3.89 11.25 21.56
N LEU A 337 -2.88 10.61 20.95
CA LEU A 337 -2.41 9.28 21.35
C LEU A 337 -1.45 9.33 22.57
N SER A 338 -0.76 10.43 22.76
CA SER A 338 0.09 10.66 23.92
C SER A 338 0.06 12.15 24.29
N PRO A 339 -0.59 12.52 25.41
CA PRO A 339 -0.73 13.94 25.82
C PRO A 339 0.60 14.69 25.96
N ASP A 340 1.65 13.98 26.34
CA ASP A 340 3.01 14.54 26.50
C ASP A 340 3.77 14.66 25.17
N SER A 341 3.23 14.15 24.08
CA SER A 341 3.83 14.21 22.76
C SER A 341 3.15 15.27 21.90
N ASN A 342 3.95 16.09 21.27
CA ASN A 342 3.52 16.98 20.19
C ASN A 342 4.38 16.76 18.94
N LYS A 343 5.09 15.61 18.88
CA LYS A 343 6.08 15.35 17.86
C LYS A 343 5.41 15.11 16.50
N ASN A 344 5.46 16.13 15.68
CA ASN A 344 5.11 16.09 14.29
C ASN A 344 6.36 16.39 13.47
N ILE A 345 6.76 15.44 12.66
CA ILE A 345 7.88 15.59 11.74
C ILE A 345 7.29 15.93 10.37
N ASP A 346 7.34 17.21 10.06
CA ASP A 346 6.89 17.76 8.78
C ASP A 346 8.05 18.48 8.11
N LEU A 347 8.29 18.20 6.85
CA LEU A 347 9.34 18.87 6.07
C LEU A 347 8.91 20.20 5.47
N GLY A 348 7.63 20.54 5.61
CA GLY A 348 7.08 21.70 4.93
C GLY A 348 7.04 21.52 3.41
N VAL A 349 6.69 22.61 2.73
CA VAL A 349 6.55 22.68 1.27
C VAL A 349 7.90 22.71 0.54
N ASP A 350 9.00 22.86 1.27
CA ASP A 350 10.32 23.22 0.69
C ASP A 350 11.08 22.05 0.08
N TRP A 351 10.63 20.80 0.29
CA TRP A 351 11.26 19.65 -0.30
C TRP A 351 10.25 18.74 -0.98
N THR A 352 10.49 18.48 -2.24
CA THR A 352 9.73 17.48 -3.02
C THR A 352 10.71 16.46 -3.58
N PRO A 353 10.33 15.16 -3.62
CA PRO A 353 11.20 14.12 -4.14
C PRO A 353 11.61 14.37 -5.59
N ASN A 354 10.72 15.01 -6.36
CA ASN A 354 10.90 15.27 -7.77
C ASN A 354 10.35 16.64 -8.15
N ASP A 355 10.97 17.27 -9.12
CA ASP A 355 10.39 18.44 -9.75
C ASP A 355 9.18 18.04 -10.60
N ARG A 356 8.10 18.78 -10.49
CA ARG A 356 6.84 18.52 -11.18
C ARG A 356 6.26 19.77 -11.78
N VAL A 357 5.58 19.55 -12.91
CA VAL A 357 4.68 20.53 -13.52
C VAL A 357 3.27 19.98 -13.49
N VAL A 358 2.36 20.72 -12.87
CA VAL A 358 0.92 20.46 -12.96
C VAL A 358 0.35 21.39 -14.02
N ALA A 359 -0.30 20.79 -15.01
CA ALA A 359 -0.78 21.49 -16.19
C ALA A 359 -2.17 20.99 -16.61
N ILE A 360 -2.85 21.76 -17.42
CA ILE A 360 -4.09 21.37 -18.05
C ILE A 360 -3.81 20.99 -19.49
N ALA A 361 -4.18 19.76 -19.88
CA ALA A 361 -4.04 19.25 -21.22
C ALA A 361 -5.23 19.69 -22.09
N ARG A 362 -4.93 20.34 -23.19
CA ARG A 362 -5.90 20.84 -24.17
C ARG A 362 -5.59 20.29 -25.55
N VAL A 363 -6.61 20.27 -26.38
CA VAL A 363 -6.51 19.97 -27.80
C VAL A 363 -6.95 21.16 -28.62
N ASP A 364 -6.13 21.51 -29.58
CA ASP A 364 -6.40 22.58 -30.54
C ASP A 364 -6.56 22.00 -31.95
N ARG A 365 -7.47 22.54 -32.74
CA ARG A 365 -7.72 22.05 -34.11
C ARG A 365 -6.51 22.34 -34.98
N GLY A 366 -6.02 21.32 -35.68
CA GLY A 366 -4.97 21.45 -36.69
C GLY A 366 -5.50 21.93 -38.03
N ASP A 367 -4.57 22.24 -38.93
CA ASP A 367 -4.89 22.77 -40.29
C ASP A 367 -5.44 21.69 -41.24
N GLY A 368 -5.05 20.44 -41.01
CA GLY A 368 -5.45 19.29 -41.82
C GLY A 368 -6.80 18.71 -41.40
N ARG A 369 -7.43 17.95 -42.29
CA ARG A 369 -8.73 17.27 -42.07
C ARG A 369 -8.61 16.26 -40.90
N GLY A 370 -9.25 16.55 -39.79
CA GLY A 370 -9.27 15.69 -38.64
C GLY A 370 -8.01 15.79 -37.75
N GLU A 371 -7.10 16.70 -38.07
CA GLU A 371 -5.89 16.94 -37.28
C GLU A 371 -6.19 17.75 -36.01
N PHE A 372 -5.38 17.51 -35.00
CA PHE A 372 -5.34 18.28 -33.77
C PHE A 372 -3.91 18.31 -33.21
N SER A 373 -3.59 19.30 -32.43
CA SER A 373 -2.37 19.39 -31.65
C SER A 373 -2.72 19.36 -30.17
N LEU A 374 -1.76 18.90 -29.36
CA LEU A 374 -1.86 18.88 -27.91
C LEU A 374 -1.06 20.02 -27.33
N SER A 375 -1.62 20.67 -26.31
CA SER A 375 -0.92 21.68 -25.52
C SER A 375 -1.11 21.43 -24.02
N LEU A 376 -0.09 21.74 -23.23
CA LEU A 376 -0.13 21.76 -21.78
C LEU A 376 -0.10 23.23 -21.33
N ARG A 377 -1.08 23.65 -20.56
CA ARG A 377 -1.08 24.95 -19.88
C ARG A 377 -0.59 24.76 -18.47
N SER A 378 0.62 25.25 -18.16
CA SER A 378 1.24 25.11 -16.85
C SER A 378 0.47 25.92 -15.80
N ARG A 379 0.19 25.31 -14.63
CA ARG A 379 -0.54 25.98 -13.54
C ARG A 379 0.28 26.03 -12.26
N HIS A 380 0.97 24.95 -11.95
CA HIS A 380 1.75 24.83 -10.72
C HIS A 380 3.09 24.13 -11.00
N THR A 381 4.16 24.63 -10.40
CA THR A 381 5.48 24.00 -10.40
C THR A 381 5.96 23.81 -8.97
N THR A 382 6.70 22.73 -8.71
CA THR A 382 7.21 22.46 -7.36
C THR A 382 8.30 23.40 -6.91
N ARG A 383 9.00 24.05 -7.86
CA ARG A 383 10.01 25.07 -7.57
C ARG A 383 9.71 26.35 -8.36
N ASN A 384 9.73 27.47 -7.66
CA ASN A 384 9.58 28.79 -8.27
C ASN A 384 10.74 29.16 -9.24
N THR A 385 11.84 28.41 -9.19
CA THR A 385 12.99 28.56 -10.06
C THR A 385 12.88 27.81 -11.39
N LEU A 386 11.83 27.00 -11.58
CA LEU A 386 11.56 26.36 -12.86
C LEU A 386 10.93 27.40 -13.80
N ASP A 387 11.73 27.84 -14.78
CA ASP A 387 11.24 28.70 -15.84
C ASP A 387 10.55 27.86 -16.92
N ILE A 388 9.22 27.73 -16.78
CA ILE A 388 8.39 26.91 -17.67
C ILE A 388 7.41 27.80 -18.38
N PRO A 389 7.30 27.72 -19.72
CA PRO A 389 6.32 28.48 -20.48
C PRO A 389 4.88 28.22 -20.00
N GLU A 390 4.06 29.26 -20.00
CA GLU A 390 2.64 29.14 -19.64
C GLU A 390 1.91 28.10 -20.51
N GLN A 391 2.28 28.01 -21.79
CA GLN A 391 1.74 27.03 -22.71
C GLN A 391 2.88 26.29 -23.43
N ILE A 392 2.82 24.96 -23.38
CA ILE A 392 3.79 24.06 -23.99
C ILE A 392 3.06 23.22 -25.03
N GLY A 393 3.45 23.34 -26.30
CA GLY A 393 3.01 22.41 -27.34
C GLY A 393 3.69 21.06 -27.17
N ILE A 394 2.91 20.00 -27.02
CA ILE A 394 3.43 18.63 -26.95
C ILE A 394 3.13 17.91 -28.25
N GLY A 395 3.96 18.12 -29.20
CA GLY A 395 4.03 18.02 -30.57
C GLY A 395 3.82 16.74 -31.36
N GLU A 396 2.66 16.11 -31.39
CA GLU A 396 2.29 15.17 -32.46
C GLU A 396 0.95 15.55 -33.03
N THR A 397 0.82 15.52 -34.36
CA THR A 397 -0.47 15.59 -35.02
C THR A 397 -1.14 14.22 -34.97
N ARG A 398 -2.38 14.18 -34.46
CA ARG A 398 -3.21 12.98 -34.38
C ARG A 398 -2.60 11.80 -33.58
N PRO A 399 -2.16 11.98 -32.33
CA PRO A 399 -1.75 10.87 -31.48
C PRO A 399 -2.81 9.75 -31.49
N LEU A 400 -2.37 8.48 -31.49
CA LEU A 400 -3.23 7.29 -31.56
C LEU A 400 -4.11 7.23 -32.82
N GLY A 401 -3.78 7.96 -33.88
CA GLY A 401 -4.59 8.02 -35.10
C GLY A 401 -5.98 8.64 -34.91
N LEU A 402 -6.28 9.21 -33.73
CA LEU A 402 -7.57 9.78 -33.40
C LEU A 402 -7.88 11.01 -34.28
N ALA A 403 -9.16 11.18 -34.62
CA ALA A 403 -9.60 12.38 -35.35
C ALA A 403 -10.10 13.45 -34.36
N TRP A 404 -9.92 14.74 -34.72
CA TRP A 404 -10.42 15.89 -33.96
C TRP A 404 -11.86 15.72 -33.47
N SER A 405 -12.77 15.23 -34.32
CA SER A 405 -14.18 15.04 -33.97
C SER A 405 -14.41 14.07 -32.81
N LYS A 406 -13.47 13.12 -32.62
CA LYS A 406 -13.53 12.11 -31.56
C LYS A 406 -12.87 12.55 -30.26
N VAL A 407 -11.91 13.49 -30.33
CA VAL A 407 -11.10 13.93 -29.17
C VAL A 407 -11.69 15.17 -28.51
N LYS A 408 -12.14 16.15 -29.27
CA LYS A 408 -12.53 17.50 -28.82
C LYS A 408 -13.48 17.55 -27.63
N ASN A 409 -14.38 16.57 -27.49
CA ASN A 409 -15.41 16.53 -26.43
C ASN A 409 -15.24 15.33 -25.46
N SER A 410 -14.09 14.66 -25.49
CA SER A 410 -13.86 13.44 -24.70
C SER A 410 -12.62 13.60 -23.83
N PRO A 411 -12.76 13.93 -22.54
CA PRO A 411 -11.64 14.02 -21.63
C PRO A 411 -10.81 12.73 -21.58
N GLY A 412 -11.44 11.56 -21.66
CA GLY A 412 -10.74 10.26 -21.71
C GLY A 412 -9.85 10.14 -22.93
N LYS A 413 -10.29 10.57 -24.13
CA LYS A 413 -9.47 10.55 -25.35
C LYS A 413 -8.39 11.63 -25.35
N ILE A 414 -8.64 12.80 -24.75
CA ILE A 414 -7.62 13.82 -24.53
C ILE A 414 -6.53 13.25 -23.61
N ALA A 415 -6.92 12.57 -22.53
CA ALA A 415 -5.98 11.94 -21.61
C ALA A 415 -5.18 10.84 -22.29
N ALA A 416 -5.82 9.98 -23.09
CA ALA A 416 -5.13 8.94 -23.85
C ALA A 416 -4.11 9.52 -24.84
N ALA A 417 -4.51 10.55 -25.62
CA ALA A 417 -3.62 11.22 -26.57
C ALA A 417 -2.43 11.91 -25.85
N THR A 418 -2.69 12.52 -24.69
CA THR A 418 -1.63 13.11 -23.85
C THR A 418 -0.66 12.06 -23.34
N ALA A 419 -1.19 10.94 -22.81
CA ALA A 419 -0.37 9.84 -22.34
C ALA A 419 0.45 9.18 -23.45
N GLN A 420 -0.07 9.07 -24.68
CA GLN A 420 0.67 8.57 -25.84
C GLN A 420 1.95 9.36 -26.09
N VAL A 421 1.88 10.68 -25.93
CA VAL A 421 3.07 11.52 -26.11
C VAL A 421 4.02 11.40 -24.93
N LEU A 422 3.49 11.39 -23.70
CA LEU A 422 4.30 11.37 -22.49
C LEU A 422 4.98 10.02 -22.22
N GLN A 423 4.42 8.89 -22.69
CA GLN A 423 5.01 7.56 -22.48
C GLN A 423 6.42 7.38 -23.09
N LYS A 424 6.79 8.25 -24.02
CA LYS A 424 8.16 8.30 -24.57
C LYS A 424 9.22 8.65 -23.53
N ARG A 425 8.80 9.21 -22.40
CA ARG A 425 9.67 9.57 -21.27
C ARG A 425 9.70 8.49 -20.17
N GLY A 426 8.85 7.48 -20.27
CA GLY A 426 8.67 6.40 -19.31
C GLY A 426 7.19 6.18 -19.00
N THR A 427 6.92 5.29 -18.05
CA THR A 427 5.55 4.87 -17.71
C THR A 427 4.67 6.05 -17.31
N VAL A 428 3.43 6.06 -17.81
CA VAL A 428 2.40 7.08 -17.54
C VAL A 428 1.15 6.43 -16.94
N ILE A 429 0.63 7.00 -15.86
CA ILE A 429 -0.66 6.61 -15.31
C ILE A 429 -1.75 7.50 -15.91
N VAL A 430 -2.85 6.89 -16.39
CA VAL A 430 -4.06 7.59 -16.82
C VAL A 430 -5.20 7.26 -15.86
N LEU A 431 -5.80 8.28 -15.25
CA LEU A 431 -6.85 8.12 -14.25
C LEU A 431 -8.23 8.37 -14.83
N ALA A 432 -9.09 7.36 -14.69
CA ALA A 432 -10.50 7.38 -15.07
C ALA A 432 -11.42 7.34 -13.82
N ASP A 433 -12.68 7.74 -14.00
CA ASP A 433 -13.68 7.78 -12.93
C ASP A 433 -14.42 6.45 -12.72
N THR A 434 -14.38 5.55 -13.70
CA THR A 434 -15.10 4.27 -13.66
C THR A 434 -14.29 3.13 -14.30
N PRO A 435 -14.53 1.85 -13.92
CA PRO A 435 -13.93 0.70 -14.58
C PRO A 435 -14.23 0.65 -16.10
N ALA A 436 -15.45 0.93 -16.53
CA ALA A 436 -15.79 0.96 -17.96
C ALA A 436 -14.99 2.03 -18.71
N ALA A 437 -14.77 3.20 -18.10
CA ALA A 437 -13.94 4.25 -18.70
C ALA A 437 -12.47 3.82 -18.81
N THR A 438 -11.94 3.00 -17.88
CA THR A 438 -10.55 2.51 -17.98
C THR A 438 -10.38 1.64 -19.23
N TRP A 439 -11.31 0.74 -19.49
CA TRP A 439 -11.28 -0.12 -20.69
C TRP A 439 -11.36 0.71 -21.98
N GLY A 440 -12.29 1.66 -22.04
CA GLY A 440 -12.45 2.54 -23.21
C GLY A 440 -11.24 3.45 -23.48
N ILE A 441 -10.50 3.85 -22.45
CA ILE A 441 -9.25 4.60 -22.59
C ILE A 441 -8.12 3.67 -23.02
N ALA A 442 -8.00 2.48 -22.41
CA ALA A 442 -6.97 1.50 -22.71
C ALA A 442 -7.07 0.99 -24.16
N ASP A 443 -8.27 0.76 -24.64
CA ASP A 443 -8.52 0.31 -26.02
C ASP A 443 -8.01 1.31 -27.09
N ALA A 444 -7.97 2.60 -26.77
CA ALA A 444 -7.43 3.61 -27.67
C ALA A 444 -5.93 3.41 -27.99
N PHE A 445 -5.19 2.68 -27.16
CA PHE A 445 -3.77 2.41 -27.36
C PHE A 445 -3.49 1.19 -28.25
N LYS A 446 -4.50 0.45 -28.68
CA LYS A 446 -4.36 -0.68 -29.61
C LYS A 446 -4.10 -0.17 -31.05
N VAL A 447 -2.94 0.40 -31.26
CA VAL A 447 -2.45 0.89 -32.55
C VAL A 447 -1.11 0.20 -32.88
N GLU A 448 -0.85 -0.05 -34.16
CA GLU A 448 0.37 -0.77 -34.62
C GLU A 448 1.66 -0.14 -34.06
N GLU A 449 1.70 1.18 -33.91
CA GLU A 449 2.85 1.91 -33.35
C GLU A 449 3.20 1.48 -31.91
N ASN A 450 2.22 1.05 -31.11
CA ASN A 450 2.39 0.63 -29.73
C ASN A 450 2.61 -0.89 -29.60
N LYS A 451 2.39 -1.64 -30.67
CA LYS A 451 2.53 -3.10 -30.63
C LYS A 451 3.98 -3.49 -30.39
N ARG A 452 4.20 -4.34 -29.40
CA ARG A 452 5.52 -4.81 -29.00
C ARG A 452 5.64 -6.29 -29.27
N THR A 453 6.84 -6.73 -29.63
CA THR A 453 7.23 -8.11 -29.47
C THR A 453 7.32 -8.38 -27.95
N LEU A 454 6.62 -9.41 -27.49
CA LEU A 454 6.72 -9.83 -26.09
C LEU A 454 8.11 -10.45 -25.86
N ASP A 455 9.11 -9.59 -25.66
CA ASP A 455 10.46 -10.03 -25.36
C ASP A 455 10.57 -10.29 -23.85
N GLY A 456 10.60 -11.56 -23.48
CA GLY A 456 10.81 -12.02 -22.09
C GLY A 456 9.82 -13.11 -21.68
N ASP A 457 10.35 -14.15 -21.07
CA ASP A 457 9.56 -15.29 -20.59
C ASP A 457 8.49 -14.87 -19.57
N ASP A 458 8.77 -13.85 -18.75
CA ASP A 458 7.86 -13.40 -17.68
C ASP A 458 6.56 -12.84 -18.20
N LEU A 459 6.60 -11.97 -19.20
CA LEU A 459 5.40 -11.37 -19.79
C LEU A 459 4.53 -12.44 -20.46
N ALA A 460 5.15 -13.42 -21.13
CA ALA A 460 4.44 -14.54 -21.73
C ALA A 460 3.76 -15.44 -20.68
N HIS A 461 4.42 -15.68 -19.54
CA HIS A 461 3.83 -16.44 -18.43
C HIS A 461 2.67 -15.68 -17.78
N VAL A 462 2.81 -14.38 -17.57
CA VAL A 462 1.73 -13.54 -17.03
C VAL A 462 0.54 -13.52 -17.99
N GLN A 463 0.76 -13.36 -19.30
CA GLN A 463 -0.30 -13.36 -20.30
C GLN A 463 -1.08 -14.67 -20.30
N ARG A 464 -0.39 -15.84 -20.30
CA ARG A 464 -1.04 -17.15 -20.20
C ARG A 464 -1.86 -17.30 -18.94
N PHE A 465 -1.30 -16.89 -17.80
CA PHE A 465 -2.01 -16.91 -16.52
C PHE A 465 -3.30 -16.06 -16.57
N LEU A 466 -3.24 -14.86 -17.15
CA LEU A 466 -4.42 -13.99 -17.29
C LEU A 466 -5.50 -14.62 -18.17
N VAL A 467 -5.11 -15.28 -19.27
CA VAL A 467 -6.04 -16.00 -20.14
C VAL A 467 -6.67 -17.17 -19.40
N ASP A 468 -5.89 -17.91 -18.62
CA ASP A 468 -6.39 -19.05 -17.85
C ASP A 468 -7.37 -18.62 -16.71
N GLU A 469 -7.10 -17.51 -16.03
CA GLU A 469 -7.92 -17.04 -14.91
C GLU A 469 -9.14 -16.22 -15.35
N MET A 470 -8.99 -15.38 -16.37
CA MET A 470 -9.98 -14.37 -16.75
C MET A 470 -10.68 -14.69 -18.09
N GLY A 471 -10.19 -15.67 -18.82
CA GLY A 471 -10.69 -16.05 -20.14
C GLY A 471 -10.04 -15.28 -21.29
N GLN A 472 -10.17 -15.85 -22.51
CA GLN A 472 -9.60 -15.26 -23.73
C GLN A 472 -10.24 -13.94 -24.14
N ASP A 473 -11.52 -13.76 -23.83
CA ASP A 473 -12.28 -12.56 -24.17
C ASP A 473 -11.97 -11.37 -23.23
N PHE A 474 -11.20 -11.60 -22.16
CA PHE A 474 -10.83 -10.52 -21.24
C PHE A 474 -9.67 -9.71 -21.83
N PRO A 475 -9.86 -8.40 -22.09
CA PRO A 475 -8.97 -7.64 -22.99
C PRO A 475 -7.59 -7.35 -22.40
N LEU A 476 -7.33 -7.65 -21.11
CA LEU A 476 -6.08 -7.32 -20.48
C LEU A 476 -4.88 -8.05 -21.09
N ALA A 477 -5.03 -9.34 -21.39
CA ALA A 477 -3.96 -10.13 -21.98
C ALA A 477 -3.53 -9.58 -23.36
N ASP A 478 -4.50 -9.14 -24.16
CA ASP A 478 -4.26 -8.49 -25.46
C ASP A 478 -3.62 -7.09 -25.29
N LEU A 479 -4.10 -6.29 -24.31
CA LEU A 479 -3.55 -4.96 -24.03
C LEU A 479 -2.08 -4.98 -23.63
N LEU A 480 -1.61 -6.05 -22.99
CA LEU A 480 -0.19 -6.19 -22.65
C LEU A 480 0.72 -6.19 -23.88
N GLU A 481 0.26 -6.66 -25.02
CA GLU A 481 1.01 -6.61 -26.29
C GLU A 481 1.26 -5.18 -26.77
N TYR A 482 0.45 -4.22 -26.31
CA TYR A 482 0.57 -2.80 -26.59
C TYR A 482 1.28 -2.03 -25.45
N GLY A 483 1.79 -2.75 -24.45
CA GLY A 483 2.41 -2.14 -23.25
C GLY A 483 1.44 -1.38 -22.37
N VAL A 484 0.17 -1.80 -22.36
CA VAL A 484 -0.91 -1.14 -21.60
C VAL A 484 -1.44 -2.07 -20.52
N GLY A 485 -1.48 -1.59 -19.29
CA GLY A 485 -2.13 -2.23 -18.16
C GLY A 485 -3.43 -1.53 -17.79
N VAL A 486 -4.35 -2.26 -17.17
CA VAL A 486 -5.58 -1.72 -16.57
C VAL A 486 -5.62 -2.10 -15.10
N HIS A 487 -6.05 -1.17 -14.24
CA HIS A 487 -6.09 -1.38 -12.80
C HIS A 487 -7.34 -0.76 -12.16
N HIS A 488 -8.24 -1.60 -11.65
CA HIS A 488 -9.43 -1.17 -10.91
C HIS A 488 -9.96 -2.25 -9.96
N ALA A 489 -10.87 -1.90 -9.07
CA ALA A 489 -11.44 -2.80 -8.06
C ALA A 489 -12.28 -3.96 -8.61
N GLY A 490 -12.61 -3.96 -9.90
CA GLY A 490 -13.29 -5.05 -10.60
C GLY A 490 -12.34 -6.09 -11.22
N MET A 491 -11.14 -6.25 -10.67
CA MET A 491 -10.14 -7.25 -11.06
C MET A 491 -9.77 -8.11 -9.84
N SER A 492 -9.32 -9.34 -10.09
CA SER A 492 -8.84 -10.21 -9.01
C SER A 492 -7.62 -9.59 -8.30
N GLU A 493 -7.36 -10.00 -7.07
CA GLU A 493 -6.19 -9.51 -6.33
C GLU A 493 -4.88 -9.90 -7.02
N ASP A 494 -4.80 -11.14 -7.49
CA ASP A 494 -3.63 -11.66 -8.19
C ASP A 494 -3.37 -10.88 -9.50
N THR A 495 -4.43 -10.61 -10.28
CA THR A 495 -4.33 -9.80 -11.51
C THR A 495 -3.85 -8.38 -11.24
N ARG A 496 -4.38 -7.72 -10.20
CA ARG A 496 -3.93 -6.37 -9.82
C ARG A 496 -2.46 -6.35 -9.40
N ALA A 497 -2.05 -7.29 -8.55
CA ALA A 497 -0.67 -7.41 -8.11
C ALA A 497 0.30 -7.62 -9.29
N LEU A 498 -0.09 -8.42 -10.29
CA LEU A 498 0.71 -8.61 -11.50
C LEU A 498 0.82 -7.34 -12.34
N VAL A 499 -0.28 -6.61 -12.53
CA VAL A 499 -0.26 -5.33 -13.27
C VAL A 499 0.62 -4.30 -12.55
N GLU A 500 0.57 -4.27 -11.22
CA GLU A 500 1.44 -3.44 -10.39
C GLU A 500 2.91 -3.81 -10.59
N TRP A 501 3.25 -5.09 -10.51
CA TRP A 501 4.60 -5.58 -10.73
C TRP A 501 5.12 -5.27 -12.14
N LEU A 502 4.29 -5.50 -13.17
CA LEU A 502 4.64 -5.16 -14.55
C LEU A 502 4.91 -3.66 -14.73
N THR A 503 4.17 -2.81 -14.01
CA THR A 503 4.37 -1.36 -14.04
C THR A 503 5.65 -0.96 -13.32
N GLU A 504 5.92 -1.54 -12.15
CA GLU A 504 7.10 -1.25 -11.33
C GLU A 504 8.41 -1.64 -12.05
N ASN A 505 8.37 -2.71 -12.82
CA ASN A 505 9.51 -3.21 -13.58
C ASN A 505 9.60 -2.70 -15.03
N ASP A 506 8.92 -1.60 -15.35
CA ASP A 506 8.96 -0.93 -16.66
C ASP A 506 8.49 -1.80 -17.85
N HIS A 507 7.73 -2.87 -17.60
CA HIS A 507 7.14 -3.67 -18.67
C HIS A 507 5.95 -2.96 -19.33
N LEU A 508 5.31 -2.02 -18.64
CA LEU A 508 4.18 -1.24 -19.17
C LEU A 508 4.61 0.20 -19.44
N SER A 509 4.12 0.75 -20.56
CA SER A 509 4.28 2.17 -20.88
C SER A 509 3.14 3.03 -20.35
N VAL A 510 1.94 2.45 -20.30
CA VAL A 510 0.73 3.13 -19.85
C VAL A 510 -0.02 2.22 -18.88
N LEU A 511 -0.42 2.80 -17.77
CA LEU A 511 -1.33 2.16 -16.81
C LEU A 511 -2.60 2.98 -16.72
N VAL A 512 -3.71 2.43 -17.18
CA VAL A 512 -5.03 3.06 -17.07
C VAL A 512 -5.72 2.56 -15.80
N ALA A 513 -6.02 3.46 -14.88
CA ALA A 513 -6.50 3.06 -13.57
C ALA A 513 -7.68 3.91 -13.09
N THR A 514 -8.46 3.37 -12.14
CA THR A 514 -9.34 4.17 -11.31
C THR A 514 -8.57 4.72 -10.11
N THR A 515 -9.18 5.61 -9.35
CA THR A 515 -8.59 6.25 -8.17
C THR A 515 -8.21 5.26 -7.06
N THR A 516 -8.62 4.00 -7.14
CA THR A 516 -8.17 2.93 -6.24
C THR A 516 -6.65 2.74 -6.24
N ILE A 517 -5.97 3.10 -7.33
CA ILE A 517 -4.51 3.08 -7.39
C ILE A 517 -3.85 4.07 -6.42
N ALA A 518 -4.57 5.12 -6.02
CA ALA A 518 -4.07 6.10 -5.06
C ALA A 518 -3.76 5.50 -3.69
N GLN A 519 -4.46 4.44 -3.32
CA GLN A 519 -4.44 3.86 -1.97
C GLN A 519 -3.53 2.62 -1.83
N GLY A 520 -2.92 2.11 -2.91
CA GLY A 520 -2.26 0.82 -2.82
C GLY A 520 -0.90 0.69 -3.50
N VAL A 521 -0.51 1.62 -4.35
CA VAL A 521 0.66 1.40 -5.21
C VAL A 521 1.69 2.51 -4.99
N ASN A 522 2.93 2.13 -4.71
CA ASN A 522 4.00 3.07 -4.41
C ASN A 522 5.17 2.95 -5.40
N PHE A 523 4.89 3.13 -6.70
CA PHE A 523 5.96 3.23 -7.68
C PHE A 523 5.95 4.60 -8.39
N PRO A 524 7.13 5.17 -8.66
CA PRO A 524 7.26 6.43 -9.39
C PRO A 524 7.03 6.22 -10.89
N VAL A 525 6.32 7.17 -11.52
CA VAL A 525 6.04 7.19 -12.96
C VAL A 525 6.50 8.50 -13.58
N SER A 526 6.72 8.52 -14.88
CA SER A 526 7.14 9.74 -15.59
C SER A 526 6.04 10.79 -15.69
N GLY A 527 4.79 10.35 -15.74
CA GLY A 527 3.64 11.25 -15.83
C GLY A 527 2.36 10.68 -15.26
N VAL A 528 1.46 11.56 -14.86
CA VAL A 528 0.09 11.24 -14.43
C VAL A 528 -0.90 12.09 -15.20
N VAL A 529 -1.86 11.48 -15.85
CA VAL A 529 -2.89 12.17 -16.64
C VAL A 529 -4.27 11.87 -16.09
N PHE A 530 -4.98 12.89 -15.65
CA PHE A 530 -6.34 12.77 -15.14
C PHE A 530 -7.35 12.98 -16.28
N ALA A 531 -8.11 11.95 -16.62
CA ALA A 531 -9.27 12.07 -17.48
C ALA A 531 -10.47 12.67 -16.72
N SER A 532 -10.52 12.49 -15.40
CA SER A 532 -11.50 13.09 -14.51
C SER A 532 -10.88 13.44 -13.15
N HIS A 533 -11.30 14.58 -12.57
CA HIS A 533 -10.96 14.98 -11.20
C HIS A 533 -12.07 14.60 -10.20
N GLN A 534 -13.08 13.83 -10.63
CA GLN A 534 -14.28 13.51 -9.86
C GLN A 534 -14.40 12.01 -9.63
N TYR A 535 -14.97 11.65 -8.49
CA TYR A 535 -15.45 10.31 -8.19
C TYR A 535 -16.91 10.14 -8.59
N ARG A 536 -17.26 8.96 -9.06
CA ARG A 536 -18.66 8.58 -9.17
C ARG A 536 -19.11 7.98 -7.84
N LEU A 537 -20.09 8.62 -7.21
CA LEU A 537 -20.69 8.10 -5.99
C LEU A 537 -21.53 6.85 -6.32
N ARG A 538 -21.41 5.82 -5.47
CA ARG A 538 -22.18 4.59 -5.58
C ARG A 538 -23.67 4.88 -5.41
N LYS A 539 -24.52 4.27 -6.24
CA LYS A 539 -25.98 4.44 -6.20
C LYS A 539 -26.47 5.90 -6.36
N SER A 540 -25.63 6.80 -6.89
CA SER A 540 -25.96 8.20 -7.13
C SER A 540 -25.60 8.63 -8.55
N PRO A 541 -26.43 9.36 -9.24
CA PRO A 541 -26.06 9.98 -10.52
C PRO A 541 -25.07 11.12 -10.34
N PHE A 542 -24.86 11.59 -9.11
CA PHE A 542 -24.00 12.71 -8.81
C PHE A 542 -22.54 12.29 -8.72
N ARG A 543 -21.66 13.16 -9.18
CA ARG A 543 -20.21 13.06 -9.03
C ARG A 543 -19.76 13.99 -7.92
N LYS A 544 -18.73 13.58 -7.20
CA LYS A 544 -18.08 14.39 -6.14
C LYS A 544 -16.65 14.66 -6.57
N ASP A 545 -16.19 15.89 -6.34
CA ASP A 545 -14.79 16.22 -6.59
C ASP A 545 -13.87 15.40 -5.68
N MET A 546 -12.73 14.99 -6.25
CA MET A 546 -11.67 14.31 -5.52
C MET A 546 -11.16 15.23 -4.40
N PRO A 547 -10.94 14.72 -3.18
CA PRO A 547 -10.29 15.52 -2.14
C PRO A 547 -8.90 16.01 -2.59
N PRO A 548 -8.50 17.24 -2.26
CA PRO A 548 -7.17 17.74 -2.60
C PRO A 548 -6.02 16.84 -2.14
N GLN A 549 -6.16 16.18 -0.99
CA GLN A 549 -5.17 15.23 -0.49
C GLN A 549 -4.96 14.06 -1.45
N ASP A 550 -6.03 13.48 -1.97
CA ASP A 550 -5.97 12.35 -2.91
C ASP A 550 -5.33 12.78 -4.23
N PHE A 551 -5.71 13.97 -4.73
CA PHE A 551 -5.10 14.53 -5.92
C PHE A 551 -3.58 14.70 -5.77
N TRP A 552 -3.13 15.35 -4.69
CA TRP A 552 -1.71 15.59 -4.46
C TRP A 552 -0.93 14.30 -4.13
N ASN A 553 -1.59 13.31 -3.52
CA ASN A 553 -1.01 11.98 -3.28
C ASN A 553 -0.73 11.25 -4.62
N ILE A 554 -1.67 11.30 -5.55
CA ILE A 554 -1.51 10.72 -6.89
C ILE A 554 -0.52 11.54 -7.72
N ALA A 555 -0.67 12.85 -7.74
CA ALA A 555 0.25 13.76 -8.44
C ALA A 555 1.69 13.62 -7.92
N GLY A 556 1.84 13.29 -6.64
CA GLY A 556 3.12 13.01 -5.97
C GLY A 556 3.91 11.85 -6.55
N ARG A 557 3.29 10.99 -7.35
CA ARG A 557 3.94 9.85 -8.02
C ARG A 557 4.64 10.22 -9.32
N ALA A 558 4.30 11.39 -9.89
CA ALA A 558 4.94 11.87 -11.10
C ALA A 558 6.38 12.32 -10.85
N GLY A 559 7.30 11.80 -11.64
CA GLY A 559 8.74 12.02 -11.56
C GLY A 559 9.47 10.86 -10.84
N ARG A 560 10.59 10.41 -11.45
CA ARG A 560 11.43 9.34 -10.89
C ARG A 560 12.59 9.95 -10.09
N VAL A 561 12.69 9.61 -8.82
CA VAL A 561 13.73 10.15 -7.90
C VAL A 561 15.14 9.84 -8.41
N ASP A 562 15.33 8.65 -8.96
CA ASP A 562 16.66 8.15 -9.36
C ASP A 562 17.17 8.71 -10.70
N GLN A 563 16.29 9.33 -11.50
CA GLN A 563 16.64 9.80 -12.86
C GLN A 563 16.68 11.32 -12.97
N GLY A 564 16.25 12.06 -11.94
CA GLY A 564 16.21 13.53 -11.96
C GLY A 564 15.23 14.08 -13.00
N ASP A 565 14.25 13.28 -13.43
CA ASP A 565 13.28 13.64 -14.45
C ASP A 565 12.17 14.54 -13.90
N LEU A 566 11.83 15.55 -14.68
CA LEU A 566 10.67 16.42 -14.41
C LEU A 566 9.39 15.62 -14.58
N GLY A 567 8.63 15.43 -13.51
CA GLY A 567 7.33 14.80 -13.54
C GLY A 567 6.28 15.69 -14.20
N ILE A 568 5.39 15.10 -14.99
CA ILE A 568 4.29 15.83 -15.63
C ILE A 568 2.97 15.31 -15.09
N VAL A 569 2.17 16.22 -14.52
CA VAL A 569 0.79 15.96 -14.10
C VAL A 569 -0.12 16.76 -15.00
N ALA A 570 -1.00 16.09 -15.74
CA ALA A 570 -1.89 16.74 -16.68
C ALA A 570 -3.37 16.42 -16.38
N LEU A 571 -4.24 17.43 -16.41
CA LEU A 571 -5.69 17.26 -16.27
C LEU A 571 -6.36 17.58 -17.62
N ALA A 572 -7.13 16.64 -18.17
CA ALA A 572 -7.76 16.79 -19.47
C ALA A 572 -8.95 17.74 -19.42
N ALA A 573 -8.93 18.80 -20.23
CA ALA A 573 -10.02 19.76 -20.36
C ALA A 573 -10.51 19.83 -21.82
N GLN A 574 -11.83 19.64 -22.03
CA GLN A 574 -12.43 19.69 -23.36
C GLN A 574 -12.73 21.13 -23.81
N ASP A 575 -12.93 22.06 -22.87
CA ASP A 575 -13.33 23.44 -23.13
C ASP A 575 -12.79 24.40 -22.05
N ASP A 576 -13.01 25.71 -22.27
CA ASP A 576 -12.52 26.75 -21.35
C ASP A 576 -13.26 26.75 -20.01
N ALA A 577 -14.53 26.37 -20.00
CA ALA A 577 -15.30 26.28 -18.75
C ALA A 577 -14.74 25.15 -17.86
N LYS A 578 -14.44 23.99 -18.45
CA LYS A 578 -13.78 22.88 -17.74
C LYS A 578 -12.38 23.25 -17.28
N GLN A 579 -11.63 23.97 -18.08
CA GLN A 579 -10.31 24.47 -17.70
C GLN A 579 -10.38 25.32 -16.43
N GLN A 580 -11.28 26.29 -16.35
CA GLN A 580 -11.44 27.16 -15.17
C GLN A 580 -11.79 26.35 -13.90
N VAL A 581 -12.67 25.34 -14.02
CA VAL A 581 -12.99 24.44 -12.90
C VAL A 581 -11.74 23.68 -12.44
N LEU A 582 -10.93 23.18 -13.37
CA LEU A 582 -9.73 22.43 -13.04
C LEU A 582 -8.64 23.33 -12.43
N GLU A 583 -8.53 24.58 -12.85
CA GLU A 583 -7.63 25.57 -12.25
C GLU A 583 -8.00 25.81 -10.78
N GLN A 584 -9.27 26.03 -10.47
CA GLN A 584 -9.75 26.20 -9.11
C GLN A 584 -9.51 24.93 -8.27
N PHE A 585 -9.68 23.75 -8.86
CA PHE A 585 -9.41 22.47 -8.21
C PHE A 585 -7.93 22.30 -7.85
N ILE A 586 -7.00 22.63 -8.75
CA ILE A 586 -5.55 22.56 -8.50
C ILE A 586 -5.13 23.53 -7.39
N ASP A 587 -5.74 24.73 -7.35
CA ASP A 587 -5.43 25.78 -6.37
C ASP A 587 -6.01 25.48 -4.97
N ALA A 588 -6.86 24.47 -4.84
CA ALA A 588 -7.45 24.09 -3.56
C ALA A 588 -6.38 23.61 -2.57
N SER A 589 -6.40 24.19 -1.38
CA SER A 589 -5.41 23.85 -0.32
C SER A 589 -5.71 22.50 0.34
N VAL A 590 -4.67 21.79 0.71
CA VAL A 590 -4.76 20.61 1.59
C VAL A 590 -5.26 21.05 2.97
N GLY A 591 -6.28 20.37 3.48
CA GLY A 591 -6.94 20.69 4.75
C GLY A 591 -6.28 20.05 5.98
N GLU A 592 -6.94 20.21 7.10
CA GLU A 592 -6.67 19.50 8.33
C GLU A 592 -7.27 18.08 8.27
N LEU A 593 -6.66 17.13 8.95
CA LEU A 593 -7.21 15.80 9.12
C LEU A 593 -8.24 15.83 10.26
N ASN A 594 -9.49 15.66 9.92
CA ASN A 594 -10.60 15.66 10.86
C ASN A 594 -11.14 14.25 11.06
N SER A 595 -11.61 13.97 12.27
CA SER A 595 -12.31 12.73 12.59
C SER A 595 -13.70 12.69 11.95
N THR A 596 -14.06 11.56 11.38
CA THR A 596 -15.41 11.32 10.84
C THR A 596 -16.47 11.27 11.93
N LEU A 597 -16.10 11.05 13.18
CA LEU A 597 -17.02 11.09 14.33
C LEU A 597 -17.73 12.46 14.43
N ILE A 598 -17.08 13.55 14.06
CA ILE A 598 -17.67 14.88 14.11
C ILE A 598 -18.88 14.98 13.17
N GLU A 599 -18.72 14.53 11.93
CA GLU A 599 -19.80 14.53 10.93
C GLU A 599 -20.94 13.60 11.33
N MET A 600 -20.61 12.43 11.86
CA MET A 600 -21.59 11.47 12.38
C MET A 600 -22.41 12.07 13.52
N VAL A 601 -21.76 12.70 14.49
CA VAL A 601 -22.43 13.34 15.63
C VAL A 601 -23.30 14.52 15.16
N GLN A 602 -22.80 15.33 14.24
CA GLN A 602 -23.57 16.43 13.66
C GLN A 602 -24.84 15.94 12.97
N ALA A 603 -24.74 14.90 12.16
CA ALA A 603 -25.89 14.32 11.46
C ALA A 603 -26.91 13.75 12.46
N ALA A 604 -26.46 13.02 13.47
CA ALA A 604 -27.31 12.45 14.51
C ALA A 604 -27.94 13.53 15.42
N ALA A 605 -27.19 14.61 15.73
CA ALA A 605 -27.71 15.74 16.50
C ALA A 605 -28.84 16.46 15.75
N ASN A 606 -28.66 16.71 14.46
CA ASN A 606 -29.66 17.34 13.61
C ASN A 606 -30.95 16.48 13.48
N ALA A 607 -30.78 15.15 13.54
CA ALA A 607 -31.90 14.21 13.54
C ALA A 607 -32.51 13.95 14.93
N GLY A 608 -31.96 14.55 16.00
CA GLY A 608 -32.39 14.32 17.38
C GLY A 608 -32.14 12.90 17.91
N SER A 609 -31.21 12.16 17.30
CA SER A 609 -30.98 10.72 17.55
C SER A 609 -29.85 10.41 18.53
N LEU A 610 -29.07 11.40 18.99
CA LEU A 610 -27.90 11.19 19.86
C LEU A 610 -28.19 10.51 21.20
N LEU A 611 -29.41 10.62 21.70
CA LEU A 611 -29.84 9.96 22.93
C LEU A 611 -30.28 8.50 22.74
N ARG A 612 -30.30 8.01 21.49
CA ARG A 612 -30.71 6.66 21.12
C ARG A 612 -29.69 5.99 20.21
N LEU A 613 -28.47 5.78 20.73
CA LEU A 613 -27.37 5.21 19.94
C LEU A 613 -27.72 3.83 19.35
N GLU A 614 -28.54 3.05 20.04
CA GLU A 614 -29.04 1.78 19.53
C GLU A 614 -29.81 1.91 18.20
N SER A 615 -30.51 3.02 18.00
CA SER A 615 -31.25 3.25 16.76
C SER A 615 -30.36 3.65 15.59
N LEU A 616 -29.10 3.97 15.84
CA LEU A 616 -28.09 4.32 14.86
C LEU A 616 -27.19 3.14 14.44
N SER A 617 -27.25 2.02 15.18
CA SER A 617 -26.39 0.83 14.98
C SER A 617 -26.53 0.19 13.60
N TYR A 618 -27.56 0.50 12.82
CA TYR A 618 -27.71 0.06 11.43
C TYR A 618 -26.75 0.78 10.44
N GLN A 619 -26.17 1.88 10.87
CA GLN A 619 -25.15 2.60 10.08
C GLN A 619 -23.75 2.08 10.44
N PRO A 620 -22.89 1.72 9.45
CA PRO A 620 -21.61 1.08 9.72
C PRO A 620 -20.69 1.83 10.69
N GLY A 621 -20.62 3.15 10.59
CA GLY A 621 -19.82 3.98 11.51
C GLY A 621 -20.35 3.94 12.96
N TRP A 622 -21.66 4.06 13.12
CA TRP A 622 -22.27 3.98 14.45
C TRP A 622 -22.23 2.58 15.02
N SER A 623 -22.38 1.53 14.18
CA SER A 623 -22.18 0.15 14.62
C SER A 623 -20.77 -0.04 15.21
N ALA A 624 -19.72 0.43 14.52
CA ALA A 624 -18.36 0.37 15.04
C ALA A 624 -18.22 1.14 16.36
N PHE A 625 -18.87 2.29 16.50
CA PHE A 625 -18.81 3.09 17.72
C PHE A 625 -19.49 2.39 18.91
N VAL A 626 -20.68 1.82 18.73
CA VAL A 626 -21.35 1.10 19.83
C VAL A 626 -20.65 -0.22 20.19
N GLN A 627 -19.99 -0.88 19.23
CA GLN A 627 -19.11 -2.02 19.50
C GLN A 627 -17.91 -1.61 20.37
N TYR A 628 -17.25 -0.50 20.05
CA TYR A 628 -16.18 0.05 20.88
C TYR A 628 -16.65 0.34 22.31
N LEU A 629 -17.86 0.91 22.47
CA LEU A 629 -18.44 1.15 23.80
C LEU A 629 -18.72 -0.16 24.54
N ALA A 630 -19.30 -1.16 23.88
CA ALA A 630 -19.60 -2.47 24.46
C ALA A 630 -18.32 -3.20 24.88
N HIS A 631 -17.28 -3.20 24.04
CA HIS A 631 -15.97 -3.75 24.37
C HIS A 631 -15.34 -3.03 25.58
N THR A 632 -15.32 -1.69 25.56
CA THR A 632 -14.80 -0.89 26.67
C THR A 632 -15.56 -1.13 27.98
N TYR A 633 -16.89 -1.24 27.90
CA TYR A 633 -17.74 -1.58 29.05
C TYR A 633 -17.35 -2.94 29.62
N ARG A 634 -17.16 -3.94 28.77
CA ARG A 634 -16.74 -5.30 29.20
C ARG A 634 -15.37 -5.28 29.88
N GLN A 635 -14.42 -4.54 29.35
CA GLN A 635 -13.06 -4.44 29.89
C GLN A 635 -13.03 -3.75 31.27
N ILE A 636 -13.86 -2.73 31.46
CA ILE A 636 -13.99 -2.07 32.77
C ILE A 636 -14.70 -2.99 33.80
N GLY A 637 -15.59 -3.85 33.32
CA GLY A 637 -16.24 -4.91 34.10
C GLY A 637 -17.32 -4.45 35.10
N ASP A 638 -17.41 -3.16 35.40
CA ASP A 638 -18.35 -2.60 36.37
C ASP A 638 -19.11 -1.40 35.78
N HIS A 639 -20.45 -1.44 35.89
CA HIS A 639 -21.32 -0.42 35.33
C HIS A 639 -21.10 0.96 35.96
N GLN A 640 -20.91 1.02 37.31
CA GLN A 640 -20.71 2.30 37.98
C GLN A 640 -19.37 2.92 37.62
N GLN A 641 -18.33 2.07 37.50
CA GLN A 641 -17.00 2.53 37.05
C GLN A 641 -17.04 3.01 35.60
N PHE A 642 -17.71 2.26 34.71
CA PHE A 642 -17.88 2.70 33.32
C PHE A 642 -18.62 4.03 33.23
N ALA A 643 -19.74 4.17 33.94
CA ALA A 643 -20.50 5.40 34.01
C ALA A 643 -19.63 6.57 34.51
N ALA A 644 -18.83 6.37 35.57
CA ALA A 644 -17.89 7.39 36.05
C ALA A 644 -16.78 7.75 35.04
N GLN A 645 -16.44 6.87 34.12
CA GLN A 645 -15.36 7.02 33.15
C GLN A 645 -15.81 7.33 31.73
N VAL A 646 -17.12 7.45 31.44
CA VAL A 646 -17.66 7.66 30.08
C VAL A 646 -16.95 8.81 29.37
N GLU A 647 -16.80 9.94 30.04
CA GLU A 647 -16.12 11.08 29.44
C GLU A 647 -14.64 10.80 29.14
N GLN A 648 -13.94 10.05 30.00
CA GLN A 648 -12.55 9.66 29.80
C GLN A 648 -12.43 8.68 28.62
N VAL A 649 -13.35 7.73 28.50
CA VAL A 649 -13.45 6.79 27.38
C VAL A 649 -13.63 7.55 26.07
N LEU A 650 -14.54 8.50 26.02
CA LEU A 650 -14.78 9.32 24.85
C LEU A 650 -13.60 10.23 24.53
N ARG A 651 -12.92 10.80 25.54
CA ARG A 651 -11.68 11.58 25.34
C ARG A 651 -10.55 10.76 24.73
N GLY A 652 -10.60 9.44 24.80
CA GLY A 652 -9.70 8.55 24.07
C GLY A 652 -9.86 8.61 22.57
N THR A 653 -10.95 9.21 22.03
CA THR A 653 -11.17 9.39 20.60
C THR A 653 -10.78 10.80 20.14
N LEU A 654 -10.22 10.89 18.92
CA LEU A 654 -9.81 12.16 18.30
C LEU A 654 -11.04 13.08 18.08
N GLY A 655 -12.11 12.50 17.55
CA GLY A 655 -13.31 13.22 17.20
C GLY A 655 -14.02 13.84 18.42
N PHE A 656 -14.08 13.15 19.55
CA PHE A 656 -14.67 13.71 20.75
C PHE A 656 -13.84 14.86 21.32
N GLN A 657 -12.50 14.76 21.27
CA GLN A 657 -11.64 15.86 21.68
C GLN A 657 -11.87 17.12 20.82
N ALA A 658 -11.98 16.95 19.51
CA ALA A 658 -12.26 18.05 18.59
C ALA A 658 -13.69 18.60 18.77
N LEU A 659 -14.69 17.70 18.92
CA LEU A 659 -16.09 18.05 19.14
C LEU A 659 -16.25 18.91 20.42
N ARG A 660 -15.54 18.55 21.47
CA ARG A 660 -15.58 19.28 22.73
C ARG A 660 -15.01 20.71 22.64
N LYS A 661 -14.06 20.93 21.74
CA LYS A 661 -13.51 22.25 21.46
C LYS A 661 -14.45 23.08 20.59
N SER A 662 -15.08 22.47 19.57
CA SER A 662 -15.87 23.18 18.56
C SER A 662 -17.37 23.25 18.87
N HIS A 663 -17.96 22.17 19.43
CA HIS A 663 -19.42 22.02 19.64
C HIS A 663 -19.74 21.32 20.96
N ARG A 664 -19.50 22.01 22.07
CA ARG A 664 -19.66 21.47 23.43
C ARG A 664 -21.03 20.85 23.69
N GLY A 665 -22.11 21.46 23.19
CA GLY A 665 -23.46 20.93 23.40
C GLY A 665 -23.69 19.55 22.72
N TRP A 666 -23.09 19.30 21.57
CA TRP A 666 -23.14 17.99 20.93
C TRP A 666 -22.29 16.97 21.69
N ALA A 667 -21.12 17.40 22.20
CA ALA A 667 -20.29 16.53 23.04
C ALA A 667 -21.04 16.10 24.31
N ASP A 668 -21.70 17.03 24.98
CA ASP A 668 -22.49 16.73 26.18
C ASP A 668 -23.69 15.81 25.86
N SER A 669 -24.36 16.00 24.72
CA SER A 669 -25.44 15.12 24.25
C SER A 669 -24.92 13.70 23.92
N LEU A 670 -23.74 13.58 23.31
CA LEU A 670 -23.11 12.29 23.05
C LEU A 670 -22.78 11.56 24.35
N VAL A 671 -22.23 12.26 25.36
CA VAL A 671 -22.00 11.71 26.70
C VAL A 671 -23.29 11.13 27.29
N GLN A 672 -24.38 11.87 27.24
CA GLN A 672 -25.68 11.37 27.71
C GLN A 672 -26.18 10.14 26.92
N GLY A 673 -26.00 10.15 25.59
CA GLY A 673 -26.33 9.00 24.75
C GLY A 673 -25.53 7.75 25.12
N VAL A 674 -24.24 7.92 25.45
CA VAL A 674 -23.38 6.80 25.90
C VAL A 674 -23.84 6.29 27.28
N TYR A 675 -24.22 7.15 28.21
CA TYR A 675 -24.82 6.73 29.48
C TYR A 675 -26.09 5.90 29.28
N ALA A 676 -26.99 6.37 28.42
CA ALA A 676 -28.23 5.65 28.11
C ALA A 676 -27.94 4.28 27.46
N TYR A 677 -26.96 4.23 26.57
CA TYR A 677 -26.54 2.98 25.94
C TYR A 677 -25.90 2.01 26.94
N ALA A 678 -25.07 2.50 27.86
CA ALA A 678 -24.48 1.69 28.91
C ALA A 678 -25.51 1.00 29.81
N GLU A 679 -26.59 1.71 30.20
CA GLU A 679 -27.69 1.13 30.93
C GLU A 679 -28.42 0.02 30.13
N ARG A 680 -28.55 0.18 28.83
CA ARG A 680 -29.19 -0.78 27.92
C ARG A 680 -28.38 -2.08 27.77
N ILE A 681 -27.06 -2.01 27.72
CA ILE A 681 -26.17 -3.18 27.56
C ILE A 681 -25.79 -3.84 28.89
N LYS A 682 -26.19 -3.28 30.00
CA LYS A 682 -25.93 -3.81 31.33
C LYS A 682 -26.43 -5.24 31.50
N GLY A 683 -25.56 -6.14 31.98
CA GLY A 683 -25.90 -7.56 32.19
C GLY A 683 -26.07 -8.38 30.92
N LYS A 684 -25.75 -7.83 29.76
CA LYS A 684 -25.77 -8.56 28.49
C LYS A 684 -24.47 -9.33 28.26
N PRO A 685 -24.46 -10.42 27.49
CA PRO A 685 -23.26 -11.20 27.16
C PRO A 685 -22.45 -10.52 26.09
N LEU A 686 -21.78 -9.44 26.46
CA LEU A 686 -21.05 -8.57 25.52
C LEU A 686 -19.82 -9.24 24.89
N GLY A 687 -19.35 -10.37 25.45
CA GLY A 687 -18.34 -11.20 24.79
C GLY A 687 -18.74 -11.62 23.37
N LEU A 688 -20.04 -11.77 23.09
CA LEU A 688 -20.55 -12.09 21.76
C LEU A 688 -20.39 -10.91 20.78
N VAL A 689 -20.39 -9.67 21.25
CA VAL A 689 -20.11 -8.49 20.42
C VAL A 689 -18.65 -8.56 19.94
N ASP A 690 -17.73 -8.86 20.85
CA ASP A 690 -16.31 -8.98 20.52
C ASP A 690 -16.01 -10.21 19.64
N ALA A 691 -16.68 -11.34 19.90
CA ALA A 691 -16.50 -12.56 19.14
C ALA A 691 -17.06 -12.46 17.71
N THR A 692 -18.15 -11.71 17.50
CA THR A 692 -18.80 -11.61 16.18
C THR A 692 -18.41 -10.36 15.40
N GLY A 693 -17.95 -9.30 16.08
CA GLY A 693 -17.78 -7.98 15.47
C GLY A 693 -19.10 -7.32 15.07
N PHE A 694 -20.24 -7.75 15.66
CA PHE A 694 -21.56 -7.15 15.46
C PHE A 694 -21.92 -6.25 16.64
N SER A 695 -22.78 -5.27 16.41
CA SER A 695 -23.40 -4.53 17.51
C SER A 695 -24.27 -5.45 18.39
N TRP A 696 -24.48 -5.08 19.66
CA TRP A 696 -25.35 -5.87 20.54
C TRP A 696 -26.75 -6.06 19.95
N GLU A 697 -27.28 -5.07 19.30
CA GLU A 697 -28.59 -5.11 18.64
C GLU A 697 -28.60 -6.16 17.53
N SER A 698 -27.57 -6.25 16.72
CA SER A 698 -27.42 -7.26 15.67
C SER A 698 -27.23 -8.65 16.26
N VAL A 699 -26.40 -8.82 17.28
CA VAL A 699 -26.21 -10.10 18.01
C VAL A 699 -27.56 -10.61 18.54
N ASN A 700 -28.30 -9.77 19.27
CA ASN A 700 -29.56 -10.14 19.88
C ASN A 700 -30.63 -10.52 18.84
N ALA A 701 -30.71 -9.75 17.74
CA ALA A 701 -31.64 -10.06 16.66
C ALA A 701 -31.29 -11.37 15.95
N THR A 702 -29.99 -11.62 15.72
CA THR A 702 -29.50 -12.84 15.06
C THR A 702 -29.75 -14.07 15.92
N LEU A 703 -29.48 -14.01 17.24
CA LEU A 703 -29.77 -15.11 18.18
C LEU A 703 -31.25 -15.46 18.20
N ALA A 704 -32.14 -14.46 18.23
CA ALA A 704 -33.59 -14.68 18.21
C ALA A 704 -34.06 -15.40 16.93
N ARG A 705 -33.44 -15.11 15.78
CA ARG A 705 -33.77 -15.75 14.50
C ARG A 705 -33.14 -17.14 14.37
N LEU A 706 -31.89 -17.32 14.82
CA LEU A 706 -31.22 -18.62 14.85
C LEU A 706 -32.06 -19.67 15.61
N GLY A 707 -32.68 -19.28 16.72
CA GLY A 707 -33.61 -20.16 17.46
C GLY A 707 -34.85 -20.58 16.67
N GLN A 708 -35.19 -19.89 15.57
CA GLN A 708 -36.34 -20.22 14.71
C GLN A 708 -35.94 -21.09 13.50
N GLU A 709 -34.69 -21.03 13.06
CA GLU A 709 -34.23 -21.69 11.83
C GLU A 709 -33.93 -23.20 12.01
N ASN A 710 -33.82 -23.72 13.23
CA ASN A 710 -33.55 -25.14 13.51
C ASN A 710 -32.40 -25.73 12.65
N LEU A 711 -31.25 -25.09 12.66
CA LEU A 711 -30.07 -25.63 11.95
C LEU A 711 -29.63 -26.95 12.60
N PRO A 712 -29.16 -27.95 11.81
CA PRO A 712 -28.66 -29.21 12.39
C PRO A 712 -27.40 -28.96 13.24
N ASP A 713 -27.22 -29.76 14.29
CA ASP A 713 -26.05 -29.65 15.19
C ASP A 713 -24.72 -29.89 14.48
N ASP A 714 -24.71 -30.70 13.41
CA ASP A 714 -23.57 -31.06 12.59
C ASP A 714 -23.42 -30.21 11.32
N VAL A 715 -24.12 -29.07 11.26
CA VAL A 715 -24.09 -28.20 10.07
C VAL A 715 -22.71 -27.65 9.73
N TRP A 716 -21.87 -27.47 10.74
CA TRP A 716 -20.52 -26.94 10.59
C TRP A 716 -19.54 -28.04 10.14
N SER A 717 -19.67 -28.44 8.90
CA SER A 717 -18.81 -29.44 8.26
C SER A 717 -18.48 -29.03 6.82
N PRO A 718 -17.43 -29.60 6.20
CA PRO A 718 -17.09 -29.32 4.80
C PRO A 718 -18.24 -29.52 3.80
N GLU A 719 -19.19 -30.40 4.14
CA GLU A 719 -20.39 -30.67 3.33
C GLU A 719 -21.31 -29.46 3.20
N LEU A 720 -21.15 -28.44 4.06
CA LEU A 720 -21.91 -27.19 3.94
C LEU A 720 -21.78 -26.56 2.55
N PHE A 721 -20.61 -26.69 1.91
CA PHE A 721 -20.35 -26.15 0.59
C PHE A 721 -20.55 -27.15 -0.57
N ALA A 722 -20.85 -28.42 -0.29
CA ALA A 722 -21.02 -29.45 -1.30
C ALA A 722 -22.41 -30.11 -1.30
N GLY A 723 -22.93 -30.50 -0.14
CA GLY A 723 -24.15 -31.28 0.00
C GLY A 723 -25.29 -30.59 0.76
N ARG A 724 -24.99 -29.59 1.59
CA ARG A 724 -25.93 -28.91 2.48
C ARG A 724 -26.34 -27.52 2.03
N ARG A 725 -26.60 -27.35 0.77
CA ARG A 725 -26.94 -26.04 0.17
C ARG A 725 -28.16 -25.37 0.81
N ASP A 726 -29.16 -26.14 1.26
CA ASP A 726 -30.32 -25.56 1.94
C ASP A 726 -29.96 -24.93 3.29
N ASP A 727 -29.06 -25.53 4.05
CA ASP A 727 -28.57 -24.94 5.30
C ASP A 727 -27.77 -23.67 5.05
N LEU A 728 -26.89 -23.67 4.04
CA LEU A 728 -26.17 -22.46 3.62
C LEU A 728 -27.13 -21.35 3.15
N ARG A 729 -28.19 -21.70 2.41
CA ARG A 729 -29.25 -20.74 2.01
C ARG A 729 -29.93 -20.09 3.20
N ARG A 730 -30.28 -20.88 4.24
CA ARG A 730 -30.87 -20.35 5.49
C ARG A 730 -29.87 -19.42 6.19
N MET A 731 -28.60 -19.82 6.31
CA MET A 731 -27.55 -18.99 6.88
C MET A 731 -27.39 -17.66 6.12
N MET A 732 -27.36 -17.69 4.78
CA MET A 732 -27.29 -16.48 3.98
C MET A 732 -28.52 -15.60 4.15
N GLY A 733 -29.69 -16.20 4.29
CA GLY A 733 -30.93 -15.48 4.62
C GLY A 733 -30.88 -14.76 5.98
N LEU A 734 -30.25 -15.37 6.98
CA LEU A 734 -29.98 -14.72 8.28
C LEU A 734 -28.99 -13.56 8.14
N LEU A 735 -27.87 -13.77 7.45
CA LEU A 735 -26.83 -12.75 7.27
C LEU A 735 -27.31 -11.53 6.49
N LEU A 736 -28.20 -11.71 5.53
CA LEU A 736 -28.85 -10.61 4.79
C LEU A 736 -29.73 -9.71 5.68
N GLN A 737 -30.03 -10.15 6.90
CA GLN A 737 -30.81 -9.36 7.86
C GLN A 737 -29.93 -8.66 8.90
N VAL A 738 -28.60 -8.91 8.88
CA VAL A 738 -27.62 -8.26 9.76
C VAL A 738 -27.22 -6.94 9.13
N PRO A 739 -27.45 -5.79 9.79
CA PRO A 739 -27.17 -4.45 9.22
C PRO A 739 -25.73 -4.29 8.71
N GLU A 740 -24.76 -4.83 9.42
CA GLU A 740 -23.33 -4.75 9.10
C GLU A 740 -22.95 -5.51 7.82
N LEU A 741 -23.72 -6.54 7.45
CA LEU A 741 -23.44 -7.43 6.32
C LEU A 741 -24.38 -7.22 5.15
N ARG A 742 -25.55 -6.65 5.39
CA ARG A 742 -26.66 -6.59 4.43
C ARG A 742 -26.28 -5.95 3.11
N GLU A 743 -25.80 -4.70 3.13
CA GLU A 743 -25.53 -3.96 1.91
C GLU A 743 -24.47 -4.63 1.01
N PRO A 744 -23.30 -5.08 1.53
CA PRO A 744 -22.35 -5.80 0.69
C PRO A 744 -22.89 -7.10 0.09
N LEU A 745 -23.71 -7.87 0.84
CA LEU A 745 -24.27 -9.13 0.36
C LEU A 745 -25.39 -8.91 -0.67
N GLU A 746 -26.29 -7.94 -0.47
CA GLU A 746 -27.30 -7.55 -1.46
C GLU A 746 -26.65 -7.07 -2.78
N ASP A 747 -25.55 -6.36 -2.69
CA ASP A 747 -24.82 -5.93 -3.90
C ASP A 747 -24.24 -7.10 -4.71
N VAL A 748 -23.87 -8.23 -4.06
CA VAL A 748 -23.41 -9.43 -4.75
C VAL A 748 -24.54 -10.05 -5.60
N THR A 749 -25.76 -10.00 -5.13
CA THR A 749 -26.93 -10.55 -5.83
C THR A 749 -27.55 -9.62 -6.89
N GLY A 750 -27.04 -8.40 -7.02
CA GLY A 750 -27.50 -7.40 -7.97
C GLY A 750 -28.42 -6.33 -7.38
N GLY A 751 -28.59 -6.29 -6.05
CA GLY A 751 -29.32 -5.23 -5.34
C GLY A 751 -30.85 -5.25 -5.51
N THR A 752 -31.44 -6.35 -6.01
CA THR A 752 -32.89 -6.51 -6.20
C THR A 752 -33.63 -6.96 -4.95
N GLY A 753 -32.92 -7.07 -3.80
CA GLY A 753 -33.42 -7.53 -2.52
C GLY A 753 -32.66 -8.74 -1.98
N PRO A 754 -33.04 -9.23 -0.78
CA PRO A 754 -32.36 -10.34 -0.14
C PRO A 754 -32.58 -11.65 -0.90
N ASP A 755 -31.53 -12.20 -1.50
CA ASP A 755 -31.54 -13.49 -2.23
C ASP A 755 -30.49 -14.45 -1.65
N GLY A 756 -30.88 -15.16 -0.58
CA GLY A 756 -30.03 -16.14 0.09
C GLY A 756 -29.71 -17.36 -0.78
N ASP A 757 -30.59 -17.74 -1.73
CA ASP A 757 -30.35 -18.88 -2.61
C ASP A 757 -29.27 -18.55 -3.66
N LYS A 758 -29.32 -17.38 -4.27
CA LYS A 758 -28.28 -16.93 -5.21
C LYS A 758 -26.94 -16.81 -4.51
N LEU A 759 -26.89 -16.24 -3.29
CA LEU A 759 -25.65 -16.18 -2.49
C LEU A 759 -25.10 -17.57 -2.18
N ALA A 760 -25.93 -18.52 -1.73
CA ALA A 760 -25.49 -19.88 -1.44
C ALA A 760 -24.91 -20.58 -2.68
N ARG A 761 -25.54 -20.40 -3.86
CA ARG A 761 -25.03 -20.92 -5.14
C ARG A 761 -23.66 -20.36 -5.47
N ILE A 762 -23.50 -19.03 -5.40
CA ILE A 762 -22.24 -18.35 -5.72
C ILE A 762 -21.15 -18.83 -4.75
N ILE A 763 -21.45 -18.99 -3.45
CA ILE A 763 -20.47 -19.45 -2.44
C ILE A 763 -20.07 -20.91 -2.72
N CYS A 764 -21.03 -21.81 -3.00
CA CYS A 764 -20.71 -23.20 -3.33
C CYS A 764 -19.80 -23.29 -4.55
N ASP A 765 -20.16 -22.64 -5.66
CA ASP A 765 -19.37 -22.65 -6.88
C ASP A 765 -17.98 -22.03 -6.67
N TRP A 766 -17.92 -20.95 -5.90
CA TRP A 766 -16.67 -20.29 -5.55
C TRP A 766 -15.73 -21.20 -4.75
N VAL A 767 -16.24 -21.84 -3.69
CA VAL A 767 -15.47 -22.75 -2.83
C VAL A 767 -15.07 -24.02 -3.57
N GLN A 768 -15.94 -24.54 -4.45
CA GLN A 768 -15.64 -25.73 -5.28
C GLN A 768 -14.64 -25.47 -6.41
N GLY A 769 -14.16 -24.24 -6.56
CA GLY A 769 -13.13 -23.92 -7.52
C GLY A 769 -13.64 -23.66 -8.94
N ARG A 770 -14.92 -23.37 -9.11
CA ARG A 770 -15.50 -23.08 -10.43
C ARG A 770 -14.80 -21.90 -11.10
N PRO A 771 -14.49 -21.95 -12.41
CA PRO A 771 -13.86 -20.86 -13.13
C PRO A 771 -14.64 -19.55 -13.05
N LEU A 772 -13.92 -18.42 -12.89
CA LEU A 772 -14.54 -17.08 -12.83
C LEU A 772 -15.33 -16.74 -14.08
N THR A 773 -14.88 -17.22 -15.25
CA THR A 773 -15.55 -17.04 -16.55
C THR A 773 -16.96 -17.61 -16.56
N GLU A 774 -17.11 -18.84 -16.04
CA GLU A 774 -18.41 -19.47 -15.93
C GLU A 774 -19.32 -18.77 -14.90
N MET A 775 -18.75 -18.42 -13.74
CA MET A 775 -19.48 -17.66 -12.70
C MET A 775 -19.93 -16.29 -13.22
N ALA A 776 -19.12 -15.61 -14.03
CA ALA A 776 -19.47 -14.33 -14.63
C ALA A 776 -20.69 -14.45 -15.55
N ILE A 777 -20.71 -15.48 -16.39
CA ILE A 777 -21.82 -15.74 -17.32
C ILE A 777 -23.09 -16.09 -16.54
N ASP A 778 -23.01 -17.00 -15.56
CA ASP A 778 -24.22 -17.55 -14.92
C ASP A 778 -24.85 -16.61 -13.89
N TYR A 779 -24.06 -15.77 -13.22
CA TYR A 779 -24.53 -14.98 -12.09
C TYR A 779 -24.52 -13.47 -12.33
N PHE A 780 -23.71 -12.97 -13.28
CA PHE A 780 -23.47 -11.55 -13.46
C PHE A 780 -23.78 -11.01 -14.86
N SER A 781 -24.09 -11.91 -15.82
CA SER A 781 -24.70 -11.49 -17.08
C SER A 781 -26.21 -11.24 -16.89
N GLN A 782 -26.75 -10.24 -17.58
CA GLN A 782 -28.21 -10.05 -17.56
C GLN A 782 -28.89 -11.19 -18.33
N PRO A 783 -29.99 -11.76 -17.81
CA PRO A 783 -30.75 -12.75 -18.53
C PRO A 783 -31.23 -12.15 -19.85
N VAL A 784 -31.10 -12.91 -20.94
CA VAL A 784 -31.70 -12.57 -22.25
C VAL A 784 -33.20 -12.86 -22.11
N GLU A 785 -34.03 -11.83 -22.04
CA GLU A 785 -35.44 -12.01 -22.37
C GLU A 785 -35.49 -12.31 -23.89
N GLU A 786 -36.09 -13.42 -24.25
CA GLU A 786 -36.11 -13.94 -25.67
C GLU A 786 -36.73 -12.97 -26.69
N GLU A 787 -37.29 -11.84 -26.28
CA GLU A 787 -37.96 -10.86 -27.13
C GLU A 787 -37.34 -9.43 -27.09
N SER A 788 -36.21 -9.20 -26.43
CA SER A 788 -35.61 -7.85 -26.37
C SER A 788 -34.44 -7.72 -27.36
N ASP A 789 -34.49 -6.69 -28.21
CA ASP A 789 -33.35 -6.20 -29.02
C ASP A 789 -32.26 -5.50 -28.18
N GLU A 790 -32.25 -5.63 -26.84
CA GLU A 790 -31.22 -5.06 -26.01
C GLU A 790 -29.92 -5.89 -26.05
N PRO A 791 -28.76 -5.24 -26.14
CA PRO A 791 -27.48 -5.91 -26.24
C PRO A 791 -27.21 -6.75 -24.99
N ARG A 792 -26.73 -7.99 -25.19
CA ARG A 792 -26.15 -8.82 -24.13
C ARG A 792 -25.16 -8.00 -23.31
N THR A 793 -25.14 -8.19 -21.99
CA THR A 793 -24.08 -7.64 -21.13
C THR A 793 -22.73 -8.04 -21.72
N ASP A 794 -21.86 -7.07 -21.95
CA ASP A 794 -20.51 -7.32 -22.46
C ASP A 794 -19.81 -8.32 -21.52
N PRO A 795 -19.18 -9.39 -22.04
CA PRO A 795 -18.41 -10.34 -21.21
C PRO A 795 -17.39 -9.67 -20.28
N VAL A 796 -16.80 -8.54 -20.70
CA VAL A 796 -15.89 -7.73 -19.88
C VAL A 796 -16.61 -7.11 -18.71
N ASP A 797 -17.82 -6.60 -18.90
CA ASP A 797 -18.64 -6.03 -17.82
C ASP A 797 -19.12 -7.11 -16.86
N ALA A 798 -19.53 -8.28 -17.35
CA ALA A 798 -19.91 -9.42 -16.52
C ALA A 798 -18.73 -9.92 -15.66
N MET A 799 -17.54 -10.05 -16.25
CA MET A 799 -16.32 -10.43 -15.53
C MET A 799 -15.91 -9.37 -14.50
N THR A 800 -15.94 -8.09 -14.88
CA THR A 800 -15.65 -6.98 -13.98
C THR A 800 -16.61 -6.98 -12.77
N GLN A 801 -17.90 -7.24 -13.01
CA GLN A 801 -18.91 -7.32 -11.95
C GLN A 801 -18.71 -8.57 -11.08
N CYS A 802 -18.39 -9.72 -11.67
CA CYS A 802 -18.06 -10.95 -10.97
C CYS A 802 -16.86 -10.72 -10.01
N CYS A 803 -15.75 -10.25 -10.52
CA CYS A 803 -14.55 -9.97 -9.71
C CYS A 803 -14.85 -8.98 -8.59
N ARG A 804 -15.56 -7.90 -8.90
CA ARG A 804 -15.94 -6.89 -7.89
C ARG A 804 -16.84 -7.45 -6.80
N SER A 805 -17.80 -8.30 -7.17
CA SER A 805 -18.73 -8.90 -6.23
C SER A 805 -18.07 -9.98 -5.38
N VAL A 806 -17.31 -10.87 -6.00
CA VAL A 806 -16.64 -11.98 -5.31
C VAL A 806 -15.49 -11.46 -4.44
N PHE A 807 -14.43 -10.88 -5.04
CA PHE A 807 -13.25 -10.47 -4.29
C PHE A 807 -13.45 -9.21 -3.43
N GLY A 808 -14.28 -8.28 -3.88
CA GLY A 808 -14.49 -7.01 -3.17
C GLY A 808 -15.49 -7.10 -2.02
N LYS A 809 -16.38 -8.10 -2.01
CA LYS A 809 -17.49 -8.17 -1.06
C LYS A 809 -17.74 -9.55 -0.50
N LEU A 810 -18.05 -10.55 -1.35
CA LEU A 810 -18.46 -11.87 -0.91
C LEU A 810 -17.43 -12.51 0.00
N THR A 811 -16.19 -12.59 -0.44
CA THR A 811 -15.13 -13.28 0.31
C THR A 811 -14.94 -12.73 1.71
N GLN A 812 -15.06 -11.43 1.89
CA GLN A 812 -14.93 -10.81 3.21
C GLN A 812 -16.20 -10.94 4.03
N THR A 813 -17.33 -10.55 3.43
CA THR A 813 -18.58 -10.38 4.18
C THR A 813 -19.23 -11.72 4.52
N ALA A 814 -19.18 -12.69 3.59
CA ALA A 814 -19.76 -14.01 3.85
C ALA A 814 -18.88 -14.83 4.80
N SER A 815 -17.54 -14.77 4.68
CA SER A 815 -16.66 -15.44 5.64
C SER A 815 -16.81 -14.87 7.05
N TRP A 816 -16.85 -13.55 7.18
CA TRP A 816 -17.12 -12.90 8.45
C TRP A 816 -18.48 -13.30 9.03
N GLY A 817 -19.53 -13.24 8.22
CA GLY A 817 -20.88 -13.63 8.65
C GLY A 817 -20.97 -15.08 9.10
N LEU A 818 -20.36 -16.03 8.36
CA LEU A 818 -20.33 -17.44 8.74
C LEU A 818 -19.59 -17.66 10.05
N SER A 819 -18.45 -17.02 10.25
CA SER A 819 -17.70 -17.10 11.49
C SER A 819 -18.48 -16.53 12.68
N ALA A 820 -19.16 -15.40 12.47
CA ALA A 820 -20.05 -14.83 13.48
C ALA A 820 -21.21 -15.78 13.82
N LEU A 821 -21.83 -16.43 12.82
CA LEU A 821 -22.88 -17.43 13.06
C LEU A 821 -22.32 -18.65 13.81
N GLN A 822 -21.11 -19.11 13.51
CA GLN A 822 -20.44 -20.17 14.28
C GLN A 822 -20.33 -19.78 15.76
N SER A 823 -19.80 -18.60 16.03
CA SER A 823 -19.63 -18.09 17.40
C SER A 823 -20.97 -18.00 18.16
N LEU A 824 -22.08 -17.76 17.44
CA LEU A 824 -23.42 -17.68 18.03
C LEU A 824 -24.11 -19.04 18.20
N THR A 825 -23.80 -20.04 17.37
CA THR A 825 -24.48 -21.36 17.36
C THR A 825 -23.80 -22.40 18.23
N LEU A 826 -22.46 -22.36 18.36
CA LEU A 826 -21.71 -23.41 19.05
C LEU A 826 -21.91 -23.41 20.58
N GLY A 827 -22.46 -22.35 21.18
CA GLY A 827 -22.79 -22.29 22.59
C GLY A 827 -21.62 -22.48 23.58
N LYS A 828 -20.48 -22.96 23.07
CA LYS A 828 -19.19 -23.09 23.73
C LYS A 828 -18.22 -22.16 23.00
N ALA A 829 -17.32 -21.56 23.72
CA ALA A 829 -16.20 -20.90 23.11
C ALA A 829 -15.44 -21.92 22.25
N ILE A 830 -15.09 -21.55 21.03
CA ILE A 830 -14.30 -22.41 20.11
C ILE A 830 -13.04 -22.92 20.82
N ASP A 831 -12.51 -22.14 21.73
CA ASP A 831 -11.33 -22.47 22.55
C ASP A 831 -11.54 -23.64 23.55
N GLU A 832 -12.78 -24.09 23.78
CA GLU A 832 -13.10 -25.24 24.61
C GLU A 832 -13.17 -26.58 23.88
N LEU A 833 -13.06 -26.54 22.52
CA LEU A 833 -13.05 -27.72 21.67
C LEU A 833 -11.63 -28.32 21.59
N SER A 834 -11.52 -29.55 21.10
CA SER A 834 -10.20 -30.14 20.81
C SER A 834 -9.46 -29.34 19.73
N PRO A 835 -8.12 -29.35 19.69
CA PRO A 835 -7.35 -28.58 18.72
C PRO A 835 -7.73 -28.86 17.25
N ASP A 836 -8.07 -30.12 16.93
CA ASP A 836 -8.46 -30.54 15.59
C ASP A 836 -9.86 -30.04 15.21
N GLU A 837 -10.83 -30.14 16.12
CA GLU A 837 -12.15 -29.57 15.95
C GLU A 837 -12.09 -28.05 15.82
N GLN A 838 -11.28 -27.37 16.62
CA GLN A 838 -11.05 -25.92 16.51
C GLN A 838 -10.52 -25.54 15.15
N ARG A 839 -9.53 -26.28 14.63
CA ARG A 839 -8.91 -26.00 13.33
C ARG A 839 -9.90 -26.19 12.19
N SER A 840 -10.57 -27.34 12.15
CA SER A 840 -11.56 -27.62 11.11
C SER A 840 -12.69 -26.59 11.08
N LEU A 841 -13.22 -26.23 12.25
CA LEU A 841 -14.27 -25.22 12.36
C LEU A 841 -13.82 -23.82 11.91
N ARG A 842 -12.64 -23.39 12.36
CA ARG A 842 -12.09 -22.06 11.99
C ARG A 842 -11.75 -21.95 10.50
N ASN A 843 -11.42 -23.07 9.86
CA ASN A 843 -11.08 -23.07 8.45
C ASN A 843 -12.30 -23.02 7.52
N LEU A 844 -13.52 -23.36 7.99
CA LEU A 844 -14.71 -23.29 7.15
C LEU A 844 -14.99 -21.88 6.58
N PRO A 845 -14.99 -20.80 7.37
CA PRO A 845 -15.08 -19.45 6.83
C PRO A 845 -13.87 -19.09 5.94
N ALA A 846 -12.67 -19.58 6.26
CA ALA A 846 -11.47 -19.37 5.48
C ALA A 846 -11.58 -19.99 4.07
N ARG A 847 -12.26 -21.13 3.92
CA ARG A 847 -12.53 -21.74 2.60
C ARG A 847 -13.34 -20.79 1.71
N VAL A 848 -14.31 -20.07 2.27
CA VAL A 848 -15.06 -19.04 1.55
C VAL A 848 -14.19 -17.86 1.19
N TYR A 849 -13.35 -17.43 2.12
CA TYR A 849 -12.43 -16.33 1.88
C TYR A 849 -11.45 -16.61 0.74
N TYR A 850 -10.83 -17.78 0.74
CA TYR A 850 -9.82 -18.18 -0.24
C TYR A 850 -10.40 -18.80 -1.53
N GLY A 851 -11.67 -19.22 -1.52
CA GLY A 851 -12.32 -19.88 -2.65
C GLY A 851 -11.75 -21.27 -2.94
N VAL A 852 -11.51 -22.06 -1.91
CA VAL A 852 -10.97 -23.43 -1.99
C VAL A 852 -11.73 -24.38 -1.07
N ASN A 853 -11.71 -25.66 -1.40
CA ASN A 853 -12.55 -26.67 -0.72
C ASN A 853 -11.81 -27.53 0.33
N THR A 854 -10.51 -27.36 0.50
CA THR A 854 -9.71 -28.13 1.46
C THR A 854 -8.81 -27.24 2.29
N ASP A 855 -8.43 -27.69 3.48
CA ASP A 855 -7.60 -26.93 4.43
C ASP A 855 -6.15 -26.81 3.96
N GLU A 856 -5.64 -27.84 3.26
CA GLU A 856 -4.32 -27.80 2.64
C GLU A 856 -4.24 -26.74 1.55
N ALA A 857 -5.34 -26.58 0.78
CA ALA A 857 -5.41 -25.50 -0.21
C ALA A 857 -5.53 -24.13 0.46
N VAL A 858 -6.19 -24.02 1.62
CA VAL A 858 -6.20 -22.79 2.43
C VAL A 858 -4.76 -22.41 2.83
N ALA A 859 -3.96 -23.38 3.29
CA ALA A 859 -2.55 -23.14 3.66
C ALA A 859 -1.73 -22.59 2.48
N LEU A 860 -1.88 -23.18 1.30
CA LEU A 860 -1.19 -22.69 0.09
C LEU A 860 -1.68 -21.31 -0.36
N ARG A 861 -2.98 -21.04 -0.25
CA ARG A 861 -3.53 -19.69 -0.53
C ARG A 861 -2.96 -18.64 0.42
N LEU A 862 -2.82 -18.93 1.69
CA LEU A 862 -2.19 -18.04 2.67
C LEU A 862 -0.71 -17.75 2.31
N LEU A 863 -0.05 -18.70 1.64
CA LEU A 863 1.31 -18.58 1.11
C LEU A 863 1.37 -17.99 -0.32
N GLY A 864 0.29 -17.38 -0.81
CA GLY A 864 0.28 -16.65 -2.07
C GLY A 864 0.08 -17.48 -3.34
N VAL A 865 -0.17 -18.80 -3.22
CA VAL A 865 -0.46 -19.64 -4.38
C VAL A 865 -1.80 -19.25 -4.99
N PRO A 866 -1.91 -19.06 -6.33
CA PRO A 866 -3.17 -18.74 -6.99
C PRO A 866 -4.27 -19.76 -6.69
N ARG A 867 -5.53 -19.30 -6.64
CA ARG A 867 -6.70 -20.10 -6.24
C ARG A 867 -6.84 -21.40 -7.04
N THR A 868 -6.70 -21.32 -8.33
CA THR A 868 -6.85 -22.46 -9.25
C THR A 868 -5.72 -23.47 -9.12
N ALA A 869 -4.53 -23.02 -8.70
CA ALA A 869 -3.36 -23.88 -8.49
C ALA A 869 -3.37 -24.58 -7.11
N ALA A 870 -3.89 -23.92 -6.07
CA ALA A 870 -3.73 -24.37 -4.70
C ALA A 870 -4.22 -25.82 -4.44
N PRO A 871 -5.39 -26.28 -4.93
CA PRO A 871 -5.83 -27.66 -4.67
C PRO A 871 -5.00 -28.72 -5.41
N ALA A 872 -4.52 -28.42 -6.61
CA ALA A 872 -3.69 -29.34 -7.39
C ALA A 872 -2.29 -29.44 -6.78
N LEU A 873 -1.72 -28.30 -6.40
CA LEU A 873 -0.40 -28.24 -5.82
C LEU A 873 -0.37 -28.84 -4.40
N ALA A 874 -1.43 -28.68 -3.60
CA ALA A 874 -1.55 -29.32 -2.28
C ALA A 874 -1.42 -30.83 -2.39
N ARG A 875 -2.12 -31.44 -3.36
CA ARG A 875 -2.00 -32.87 -3.66
C ARG A 875 -0.61 -33.24 -4.20
N GLY A 876 -0.06 -32.43 -5.12
CA GLY A 876 1.25 -32.70 -5.72
C GLY A 876 2.42 -32.63 -4.74
N LEU A 877 2.34 -31.75 -3.76
CA LEU A 877 3.31 -31.58 -2.69
C LEU A 877 3.01 -32.45 -1.46
N GLU A 878 1.95 -33.27 -1.48
CA GLU A 878 1.53 -34.13 -0.36
C GLU A 878 1.39 -33.31 0.96
N VAL A 879 0.83 -32.11 0.87
CA VAL A 879 0.53 -31.28 2.07
C VAL A 879 -0.55 -31.98 2.88
N THR A 880 -0.36 -32.08 4.19
CA THR A 880 -1.33 -32.70 5.10
C THR A 880 -2.06 -31.66 5.93
N GLU A 881 -3.27 -31.98 6.35
CA GLU A 881 -4.15 -31.08 7.13
C GLU A 881 -3.48 -30.58 8.43
N ASP A 882 -2.66 -31.42 9.06
CA ASP A 882 -1.99 -31.11 10.33
C ASP A 882 -0.61 -30.47 10.18
N GLU A 883 -0.17 -30.22 8.95
CA GLU A 883 1.17 -29.70 8.72
C GLU A 883 1.27 -28.23 9.13
N PRO A 884 2.22 -27.84 10.01
CA PRO A 884 2.44 -26.46 10.38
C PRO A 884 2.77 -25.58 9.17
N LEU A 885 2.22 -24.39 9.13
CA LEU A 885 2.35 -23.47 8.00
C LEU A 885 3.81 -23.19 7.58
N HIS A 886 4.73 -23.12 8.56
CA HIS A 886 6.15 -22.90 8.27
C HIS A 886 6.78 -24.07 7.49
N ARG A 887 6.36 -25.33 7.75
CA ARG A 887 6.83 -26.51 6.98
C ARG A 887 6.26 -26.49 5.56
N VAL A 888 4.97 -26.18 5.42
CA VAL A 888 4.35 -26.01 4.10
C VAL A 888 5.09 -24.95 3.31
N ARG A 889 5.45 -23.81 3.96
CA ARG A 889 6.25 -22.75 3.34
C ARG A 889 7.61 -23.23 2.86
N VAL A 890 8.36 -23.95 3.70
CA VAL A 890 9.68 -24.50 3.32
C VAL A 890 9.55 -25.45 2.14
N ARG A 891 8.54 -26.34 2.15
CA ARG A 891 8.28 -27.29 1.04
C ARG A 891 7.91 -26.55 -0.24
N LEU A 892 7.02 -25.55 -0.17
CA LEU A 892 6.63 -24.73 -1.30
C LEU A 892 7.81 -23.93 -1.88
N GLN A 893 8.69 -23.44 -1.01
CA GLN A 893 9.89 -22.69 -1.44
C GLN A 893 10.95 -23.60 -2.08
N ALA A 894 10.98 -24.86 -1.71
CA ALA A 894 11.88 -25.87 -2.30
C ALA A 894 11.32 -26.43 -3.63
N ALA A 895 10.00 -26.32 -3.85
CA ALA A 895 9.35 -26.80 -5.07
C ALA A 895 9.82 -26.00 -6.29
N ASP A 896 10.27 -26.70 -7.31
CA ASP A 896 10.71 -26.12 -8.58
C ASP A 896 9.61 -26.16 -9.65
N ILE A 897 9.92 -25.63 -10.83
CA ILE A 897 9.01 -25.56 -11.97
C ILE A 897 8.52 -26.95 -12.41
N SER A 898 9.33 -28.01 -12.17
CA SER A 898 8.98 -29.38 -12.58
C SER A 898 7.87 -29.96 -11.70
N GLU A 899 7.89 -29.65 -10.39
CA GLU A 899 6.86 -30.09 -9.45
C GLU A 899 5.53 -29.38 -9.72
N TRP A 900 5.56 -28.10 -10.01
CA TRP A 900 4.37 -27.37 -10.44
C TRP A 900 3.79 -27.88 -11.78
N THR A 901 4.68 -28.19 -12.74
CA THR A 901 4.27 -28.76 -14.01
C THR A 901 3.69 -30.16 -13.84
N LYS A 902 4.25 -30.99 -12.94
CA LYS A 902 3.70 -32.30 -12.61
C LYS A 902 2.31 -32.19 -11.98
N ALA A 903 2.08 -31.21 -11.10
CA ALA A 903 0.81 -31.00 -10.43
C ALA A 903 -0.29 -30.42 -11.35
N MET A 904 0.07 -29.54 -12.30
CA MET A 904 -0.88 -28.74 -13.07
C MET A 904 -0.79 -28.93 -14.60
N GLY A 905 0.10 -29.79 -15.11
CA GLY A 905 0.36 -29.92 -16.54
C GLY A 905 1.04 -28.69 -17.13
N GLU A 906 0.74 -28.36 -18.38
CA GLU A 906 1.37 -27.26 -19.13
C GLU A 906 1.21 -25.88 -18.48
N ARG A 907 0.19 -25.70 -17.65
CA ARG A 907 -0.06 -24.44 -16.91
C ARG A 907 0.93 -24.23 -15.76
N GLY A 908 1.49 -25.29 -15.22
CA GLY A 908 2.34 -25.26 -14.01
C GLY A 908 3.48 -24.27 -14.10
N ALA A 909 4.15 -24.17 -15.23
CA ALA A 909 5.24 -23.23 -15.45
C ALA A 909 4.82 -21.76 -15.28
N SER A 910 3.67 -21.38 -15.84
CA SER A 910 3.15 -20.02 -15.75
C SER A 910 2.69 -19.69 -14.34
N TYR A 911 2.05 -20.63 -13.66
CA TYR A 911 1.62 -20.43 -12.26
C TYR A 911 2.80 -20.37 -11.29
N TYR A 912 3.84 -21.17 -11.50
CA TYR A 912 5.09 -21.08 -10.73
C TYR A 912 5.73 -19.71 -10.87
N ARG A 913 5.84 -19.20 -12.13
CA ARG A 913 6.46 -17.90 -12.37
C ARG A 913 5.64 -16.76 -11.78
N VAL A 914 4.32 -16.78 -11.92
CA VAL A 914 3.41 -15.81 -11.32
C VAL A 914 3.51 -15.82 -9.80
N TRP A 915 3.51 -16.98 -9.17
CA TRP A 915 3.72 -17.11 -7.72
C TRP A 915 5.10 -16.55 -7.30
N SER A 916 6.14 -16.86 -8.04
CA SER A 916 7.50 -16.34 -7.75
C SER A 916 7.57 -14.83 -7.84
N ILE A 917 6.92 -14.23 -8.82
CA ILE A 917 6.78 -12.77 -8.96
C ILE A 917 6.06 -12.18 -7.75
N MET A 918 4.92 -12.75 -7.36
CA MET A 918 4.14 -12.24 -6.23
C MET A 918 4.85 -12.38 -4.88
N GLU A 919 5.70 -13.41 -4.70
CA GLU A 919 6.54 -13.60 -3.51
C GLU A 919 7.85 -12.79 -3.55
N GLY A 920 8.07 -11.97 -4.58
CA GLY A 920 9.26 -11.11 -4.70
C GLY A 920 10.55 -11.85 -5.07
N LYS A 921 10.44 -13.03 -5.68
CA LYS A 921 11.55 -13.84 -6.21
C LYS A 921 11.77 -13.62 -7.72
N GLY A 922 11.01 -12.69 -8.30
CA GLY A 922 10.99 -12.38 -9.74
C GLY A 922 12.12 -11.49 -10.21
#